data_391c211b10d3c3172ade5281e87c373d
#
_entry.id   391c211b10d3c3172ade5281e87c373d
#
_cell.length_a   1.000
_cell.length_b   1.000
_cell.length_c   1.000
_cell.angle_alpha   90.00
_cell.angle_beta   90.00
_cell.angle_gamma   90.00
#
_symmetry.space_group_name_H-M   'P 1'
#
loop_
_entity.id
_entity.type
_entity.pdbx_description
1 polymer ?
#
loop_
_entity_poly.entity_id
_entity_poly.type
_entity_poly.pdbx_seq_one_letter_code
_entity_poly.pdbx_strand_id
1 'polypeptide(L)'
;MKKIYLILFILIPYVINAQQGFITVSGTILDQDSKTPLEYATISLFNVNDSIVKYGGISDLNGKFNLEINRGNYDIKLNYISFKELTLNNVTISKTKDLGNILMSIDENVLDEIELIGERTEVEIKLDKTVYNIGKDLTLRGSSVSDVLDNLPSVAVDIDGNVSLRGNQSVRILINGKPSGLVGISSNDALKQFPSESVEKVEIITSPSARYDAEGTAGIINIVLRKNKLAGLNGSISTNLGDPKSYGFSGNINYRTKKINLFTNAGYSLSSYENPSVSETEYFTNSPVNNFIKENSNRNTERDSYYQNTGIEYFFSDKTSLVVSYLTRNSDDKDITNNNINQNFQGEKKSSIRSEVENESDDTKEFSINFTHEFKNKGNITMDFQKEKSKEIEIGIITNTQSVPNFIKYLGERVNTNENQDSELYKIDYVLPLGDDGQFELGFRRSNRYQITDYLVEDENLNGEFIKNTNLSNNLYYNEKINAFYTQYGNKTNKLSFLFGLRFEESSTNVKQFESNSNSNKKYNDFFPTINLAYELKENESITLGYNRRISRPRSYFINPFPSRTSETSFFQGNPYLNPTYSNGIDLGYLKRLNKTTLNGSVYYKKSNEIFTFITEATGNSVLVNDILVPVIRRSPINLSSQEEIGIEFNTNYSHSKNWRIGGNINFYQSNVVGSYNEIVYNSKNLIWSGRLNNYLKIFSSIDWQTRLSYRGPQKNAISTRKASVSTNTAFSKDIFGDKMTLTFKINDIFETQNWRLETFSETYKNYTESSWRGGRSFNLSLIYRFNQKKSQTNNRSNYEDYGGEGFGG
;
A
#
# COMPACT_ATOMS: atom_id res chain seq x y z
N MET A 1 -7.25 96.75 -15.33
CA MET A 1 -6.28 97.86 -15.32
C MET A 1 -4.99 97.37 -14.72
N LYS A 2 -4.05 97.13 -15.58
CA LYS A 2 -2.74 97.68 -15.57
C LYS A 2 -1.84 97.31 -14.42
N LYS A 3 -0.77 96.57 -14.81
CA LYS A 3 0.63 96.64 -14.33
C LYS A 3 0.91 96.12 -12.94
N ILE A 4 1.54 94.91 -12.87
CA ILE A 4 2.83 94.68 -12.27
C ILE A 4 3.40 93.44 -12.94
N TYR A 5 3.92 93.60 -14.13
CA TYR A 5 5.01 92.79 -14.68
C TYR A 5 6.28 93.59 -14.44
N LEU A 6 7.15 93.08 -13.59
CA LEU A 6 8.56 93.36 -13.58
C LEU A 6 9.09 93.30 -12.13
N ILE A 7 9.39 92.11 -11.64
CA ILE A 7 10.42 91.73 -10.67
C ILE A 7 10.29 90.24 -10.37
N LEU A 8 10.59 89.42 -11.35
CA LEU A 8 10.80 87.95 -11.07
C LEU A 8 11.82 87.41 -12.06
N PHE A 9 12.92 88.10 -12.21
CA PHE A 9 14.00 87.67 -13.14
C PHE A 9 15.39 87.94 -12.54
N ILE A 10 15.64 87.53 -11.28
CA ILE A 10 17.01 87.37 -10.71
C ILE A 10 16.86 86.56 -9.42
N LEU A 11 16.88 85.21 -9.59
CA LEU A 11 17.32 84.19 -8.61
C LEU A 11 17.11 82.81 -9.25
N ILE A 12 17.87 82.50 -10.27
CA ILE A 12 18.17 81.13 -10.65
C ILE A 12 19.36 80.72 -9.82
N PRO A 13 19.19 79.89 -8.76
CA PRO A 13 20.32 79.20 -8.18
C PRO A 13 20.77 78.18 -9.18
N TYR A 14 22.01 78.19 -9.55
CA TYR A 14 22.76 77.16 -10.20
C TYR A 14 22.60 75.89 -9.35
N VAL A 15 21.59 75.02 -9.61
CA VAL A 15 21.55 73.65 -9.19
C VAL A 15 22.46 72.89 -10.20
N ILE A 16 23.72 72.83 -9.87
CA ILE A 16 24.64 71.89 -10.48
C ILE A 16 24.12 70.50 -10.07
N ASN A 17 23.29 69.89 -10.89
CA ASN A 17 23.07 68.43 -10.84
C ASN A 17 24.43 67.78 -11.22
N ALA A 18 25.15 67.38 -10.20
CA ALA A 18 26.21 66.39 -10.37
C ALA A 18 25.49 65.09 -10.78
N GLN A 19 25.34 64.85 -12.08
CA GLN A 19 24.97 63.54 -12.62
C GLN A 19 26.10 62.61 -12.15
N GLN A 20 25.85 61.86 -11.12
CA GLN A 20 26.67 60.67 -10.80
C GLN A 20 26.51 59.72 -12.00
N GLY A 21 27.46 59.77 -12.91
CA GLY A 21 27.45 58.91 -14.08
C GLY A 21 27.57 57.45 -13.65
N PHE A 22 26.58 56.65 -13.98
CA PHE A 22 26.67 55.21 -13.86
C PHE A 22 27.82 54.69 -14.72
N ILE A 23 28.55 53.72 -14.21
CA ILE A 23 29.60 53.01 -14.92
C ILE A 23 29.25 51.53 -15.04
N THR A 24 29.68 50.94 -16.12
CA THR A 24 29.35 49.55 -16.41
C THR A 24 30.42 48.61 -15.89
N VAL A 25 29.96 47.56 -15.19
CA VAL A 25 30.76 46.40 -14.81
C VAL A 25 30.27 45.19 -15.61
N SER A 26 31.17 44.54 -16.32
CA SER A 26 30.88 43.38 -17.17
C SER A 26 31.84 42.24 -16.84
N GLY A 27 31.47 41.05 -17.29
CA GLY A 27 32.26 39.82 -17.18
C GLY A 27 31.55 38.63 -17.81
N THR A 28 32.26 37.51 -17.89
CA THR A 28 31.70 36.23 -18.39
C THR A 28 31.93 35.15 -17.34
N ILE A 29 30.89 34.48 -16.93
CA ILE A 29 30.94 33.42 -15.92
C ILE A 29 30.99 32.08 -16.63
N LEU A 30 32.00 31.27 -16.33
CA LEU A 30 32.25 29.98 -16.96
C LEU A 30 32.46 28.91 -15.90
N ASP A 31 32.08 27.69 -16.21
CA ASP A 31 32.48 26.51 -15.46
C ASP A 31 33.99 26.31 -15.52
N GLN A 32 34.61 26.05 -14.39
CA GLN A 32 36.06 25.90 -14.28
C GLN A 32 36.59 24.71 -15.09
N ASP A 33 35.84 23.59 -15.14
CA ASP A 33 36.29 22.33 -15.73
C ASP A 33 35.96 22.25 -17.21
N SER A 34 34.68 22.48 -17.56
CA SER A 34 34.17 22.36 -18.92
C SER A 34 34.37 23.60 -19.79
N LYS A 35 34.66 24.74 -19.18
CA LYS A 35 34.74 26.08 -19.84
C LYS A 35 33.45 26.51 -20.52
N THR A 36 32.32 25.84 -20.21
CA THR A 36 31.00 26.20 -20.72
C THR A 36 30.44 27.43 -20.02
N PRO A 37 29.74 28.34 -20.73
CA PRO A 37 29.09 29.49 -20.11
C PRO A 37 28.04 29.05 -19.07
N LEU A 38 28.00 29.74 -17.93
CA LEU A 38 26.96 29.54 -16.91
C LEU A 38 25.87 30.59 -17.10
N GLU A 39 24.78 30.22 -17.74
CA GLU A 39 23.61 31.07 -17.95
C GLU A 39 22.79 31.23 -16.66
N TYR A 40 22.19 32.40 -16.46
CA TYR A 40 21.39 32.75 -15.28
C TYR A 40 22.17 32.68 -13.93
N ALA A 41 23.48 32.71 -13.93
CA ALA A 41 24.24 32.87 -12.72
C ALA A 41 23.95 34.24 -12.08
N THR A 42 23.71 34.26 -10.77
CA THR A 42 23.36 35.48 -10.04
C THR A 42 24.61 36.24 -9.62
N ILE A 43 24.63 37.56 -9.93
CA ILE A 43 25.68 38.48 -9.54
C ILE A 43 25.09 39.48 -8.54
N SER A 44 25.68 39.62 -7.35
CA SER A 44 25.27 40.54 -6.30
C SER A 44 26.44 41.41 -5.84
N LEU A 45 26.29 42.73 -5.86
CA LEU A 45 27.26 43.68 -5.40
C LEU A 45 26.88 44.30 -4.05
N PHE A 46 27.73 44.17 -3.07
CA PHE A 46 27.60 44.75 -1.74
C PHE A 46 28.62 45.88 -1.59
N ASN A 47 28.25 46.98 -0.95
CA ASN A 47 29.23 47.98 -0.57
C ASN A 47 30.08 47.43 0.59
N VAL A 48 31.40 47.61 0.56
CA VAL A 48 32.35 47.04 1.54
C VAL A 48 31.98 47.33 3.01
N ASN A 49 31.17 48.36 3.28
CA ASN A 49 30.73 48.73 4.62
C ASN A 49 29.26 48.42 4.91
N ASP A 50 28.58 47.66 4.04
CA ASP A 50 27.14 47.42 4.16
C ASP A 50 26.79 46.02 3.64
N SER A 51 26.10 45.22 4.46
CA SER A 51 25.67 43.85 4.10
C SER A 51 24.42 43.79 3.21
N ILE A 52 23.94 44.95 2.74
CA ILE A 52 22.75 45.02 1.87
C ILE A 52 23.19 45.01 0.41
N VAL A 53 22.54 44.16 -0.42
CA VAL A 53 22.72 44.12 -1.86
C VAL A 53 22.35 45.45 -2.46
N LYS A 54 23.30 46.15 -3.11
CA LYS A 54 23.08 47.44 -3.76
C LYS A 54 22.74 47.31 -5.25
N TYR A 55 23.41 46.40 -5.93
CA TYR A 55 23.19 46.10 -7.35
C TYR A 55 23.21 44.61 -7.56
N GLY A 56 22.40 44.13 -8.48
CA GLY A 56 22.33 42.71 -8.80
C GLY A 56 21.90 42.49 -10.23
N GLY A 57 22.23 41.33 -10.76
CA GLY A 57 21.84 40.90 -12.10
C GLY A 57 22.09 39.42 -12.30
N ILE A 58 21.79 38.95 -13.50
CA ILE A 58 21.99 37.57 -13.94
C ILE A 58 22.78 37.54 -15.23
N SER A 59 23.54 36.47 -15.47
CA SER A 59 24.22 36.23 -16.74
C SER A 59 23.24 35.77 -17.83
N ASP A 60 23.58 36.13 -19.09
CA ASP A 60 22.85 35.72 -20.28
C ASP A 60 23.20 34.28 -20.73
N LEU A 61 22.62 33.83 -21.86
CA LEU A 61 22.87 32.52 -22.47
C LEU A 61 24.34 32.22 -22.78
N ASN A 62 25.20 33.27 -22.88
CA ASN A 62 26.63 33.17 -23.13
C ASN A 62 27.45 33.36 -21.85
N GLY A 63 26.79 33.31 -20.67
CA GLY A 63 27.42 33.54 -19.38
C GLY A 63 27.82 35.00 -19.12
N LYS A 64 27.46 35.98 -20.00
CA LYS A 64 27.87 37.39 -19.87
C LYS A 64 26.88 38.16 -18.99
N PHE A 65 27.43 39.08 -18.18
CA PHE A 65 26.62 40.02 -17.43
C PHE A 65 27.11 41.46 -17.66
N ASN A 66 26.19 42.42 -17.58
CA ASN A 66 26.43 43.84 -17.61
C ASN A 66 25.58 44.52 -16.54
N LEU A 67 26.25 45.25 -15.62
CA LEU A 67 25.57 45.93 -14.54
C LEU A 67 25.97 47.42 -14.56
N GLU A 68 24.99 48.32 -14.52
CA GLU A 68 25.21 49.77 -14.35
C GLU A 68 25.19 50.09 -12.86
N ILE A 69 26.31 50.61 -12.37
CA ILE A 69 26.53 50.86 -10.94
C ILE A 69 27.15 52.22 -10.69
N ASN A 70 27.10 52.74 -9.49
CA ASN A 70 27.82 53.92 -9.09
C ASN A 70 29.29 53.59 -8.82
N ARG A 71 30.15 54.58 -8.89
CA ARG A 71 31.58 54.45 -8.49
C ARG A 71 31.67 54.09 -7.01
N GLY A 72 32.55 53.13 -6.66
CA GLY A 72 32.71 52.68 -5.28
C GLY A 72 33.54 51.44 -5.12
N ASN A 73 33.68 50.99 -3.88
CA ASN A 73 34.30 49.70 -3.55
C ASN A 73 33.22 48.68 -3.22
N TYR A 74 33.26 47.54 -3.88
CA TYR A 74 32.22 46.52 -3.80
C TYR A 74 32.81 45.14 -3.52
N ASP A 75 32.11 44.36 -2.70
CA ASP A 75 32.26 42.94 -2.66
C ASP A 75 31.26 42.34 -3.67
N ILE A 76 31.79 41.57 -4.63
CA ILE A 76 30.98 40.96 -5.70
C ILE A 76 30.84 39.48 -5.40
N LYS A 77 29.62 39.05 -5.16
CA LYS A 77 29.27 37.65 -4.96
C LYS A 77 28.63 37.07 -6.22
N LEU A 78 29.12 35.90 -6.65
CA LEU A 78 28.61 35.16 -7.75
C LEU A 78 28.11 33.83 -7.23
N ASN A 79 26.85 33.54 -7.53
CA ASN A 79 26.16 32.31 -7.15
C ASN A 79 25.56 31.62 -8.37
N TYR A 80 25.76 30.29 -8.44
CA TYR A 80 25.16 29.45 -9.43
C TYR A 80 24.83 28.10 -8.79
N ILE A 81 23.69 27.50 -9.18
CA ILE A 81 23.22 26.22 -8.61
C ILE A 81 24.30 25.15 -8.76
N SER A 82 24.63 24.46 -7.67
CA SER A 82 25.67 23.42 -7.58
C SER A 82 27.11 23.86 -7.74
N PHE A 83 27.36 25.17 -7.72
CA PHE A 83 28.72 25.72 -7.75
C PHE A 83 29.10 26.43 -6.43
N LYS A 84 30.38 26.44 -6.08
CA LYS A 84 30.86 27.17 -4.91
C LYS A 84 30.59 28.64 -5.08
N GLU A 85 30.03 29.31 -4.07
CA GLU A 85 29.93 30.78 -4.05
C GLU A 85 31.31 31.38 -4.22
N LEU A 86 31.47 32.22 -5.22
CA LEU A 86 32.69 32.95 -5.45
C LEU A 86 32.49 34.41 -5.01
N THR A 87 33.32 34.87 -4.07
CA THR A 87 33.33 36.26 -3.61
C THR A 87 34.60 36.93 -4.03
N LEU A 88 34.47 38.02 -4.80
CA LEU A 88 35.59 38.95 -5.12
C LEU A 88 35.51 40.11 -4.13
N ASN A 89 36.42 40.14 -3.16
CA ASN A 89 36.38 41.11 -2.08
C ASN A 89 37.04 42.42 -2.48
N ASN A 90 36.46 43.55 -2.03
CA ASN A 90 37.00 44.90 -2.11
C ASN A 90 37.44 45.34 -3.53
N VAL A 91 36.57 45.10 -4.51
CA VAL A 91 36.79 45.46 -5.90
C VAL A 91 36.52 46.95 -6.07
N THR A 92 37.58 47.74 -6.34
CA THR A 92 37.46 49.19 -6.63
C THR A 92 36.98 49.39 -8.07
N ILE A 93 35.86 50.08 -8.24
CA ILE A 93 35.25 50.40 -9.51
C ILE A 93 35.11 51.91 -9.65
N SER A 94 36.06 52.51 -10.35
CA SER A 94 36.14 53.96 -10.58
C SER A 94 35.84 54.38 -12.01
N LYS A 95 35.86 53.43 -12.97
CA LYS A 95 35.53 53.54 -14.39
C LYS A 95 34.91 52.24 -14.89
N THR A 96 34.32 52.25 -16.07
CA THR A 96 33.85 51.03 -16.72
C THR A 96 34.92 49.94 -16.65
N LYS A 97 34.54 48.75 -16.13
CA LYS A 97 35.48 47.69 -15.83
C LYS A 97 34.92 46.35 -16.34
N ASP A 98 35.72 45.67 -17.14
CA ASP A 98 35.47 44.28 -17.49
C ASP A 98 36.27 43.38 -16.53
N LEU A 99 35.58 42.45 -15.85
CA LEU A 99 36.17 41.48 -14.92
C LEU A 99 36.72 40.24 -15.66
N GLY A 100 36.50 40.16 -16.99
CA GLY A 100 36.98 39.08 -17.83
C GLY A 100 36.25 37.76 -17.56
N ASN A 101 36.90 36.64 -17.83
CA ASN A 101 36.34 35.30 -17.59
C ASN A 101 36.51 34.95 -16.12
N ILE A 102 35.37 34.74 -15.46
CA ILE A 102 35.29 34.34 -14.06
C ILE A 102 34.97 32.86 -14.02
N LEU A 103 35.85 32.05 -13.44
CA LEU A 103 35.71 30.59 -13.38
C LEU A 103 35.08 30.18 -12.05
N MET A 104 33.98 29.47 -12.08
CA MET A 104 33.34 28.90 -10.91
C MET A 104 33.56 27.39 -10.89
N SER A 105 33.90 26.82 -9.75
CA SER A 105 34.05 25.38 -9.54
C SER A 105 32.79 24.78 -8.97
N ILE A 106 32.50 23.55 -9.36
CA ILE A 106 31.41 22.78 -8.78
C ILE A 106 31.68 22.58 -7.28
N ASP A 107 30.70 22.82 -6.45
CA ASP A 107 30.79 22.52 -5.03
C ASP A 107 30.55 21.04 -4.78
N GLU A 108 31.63 20.28 -4.61
CA GLU A 108 31.54 18.84 -4.32
C GLU A 108 30.86 18.53 -2.99
N ASN A 109 30.67 19.54 -2.11
CA ASN A 109 29.95 19.40 -0.85
C ASN A 109 28.46 19.80 -0.96
N VAL A 110 28.03 20.42 -2.06
CA VAL A 110 26.63 20.77 -2.37
C VAL A 110 26.10 19.85 -3.46
N LEU A 111 26.27 18.54 -3.33
CA LEU A 111 25.37 17.55 -3.90
C LEU A 111 24.18 17.35 -2.97
N ASP A 112 23.77 18.35 -2.25
CA ASP A 112 22.41 18.51 -1.77
C ASP A 112 21.62 19.06 -2.96
N GLU A 113 21.14 18.17 -3.82
CA GLU A 113 20.00 18.45 -4.68
C GLU A 113 18.95 19.06 -3.75
N ILE A 114 18.68 20.35 -3.91
CA ILE A 114 17.49 20.97 -3.32
C ILE A 114 16.35 20.36 -4.14
N GLU A 115 16.02 19.12 -3.85
CA GLU A 115 14.72 18.60 -4.13
C GLU A 115 13.79 19.53 -3.33
N LEU A 116 13.07 20.42 -3.99
CA LEU A 116 11.93 21.11 -3.44
C LEU A 116 10.92 20.01 -3.09
N ILE A 117 11.18 19.35 -1.96
CA ILE A 117 10.22 18.42 -1.35
C ILE A 117 9.16 19.35 -0.79
N GLY A 118 8.18 19.68 -1.62
CA GLY A 118 6.92 20.22 -1.15
C GLY A 118 6.49 19.34 0.02
N GLU A 119 5.93 19.92 1.07
CA GLU A 119 5.40 19.17 2.21
C GLU A 119 4.49 18.06 1.68
N ARG A 120 5.02 16.81 1.63
CA ARG A 120 4.15 15.66 1.38
C ARG A 120 3.25 15.54 2.59
N THR A 121 1.99 15.81 2.40
CA THR A 121 0.96 15.55 3.39
C THR A 121 0.90 14.06 3.68
N GLU A 122 0.42 13.67 4.86
CA GLU A 122 0.17 12.26 5.18
C GLU A 122 -0.72 11.59 4.12
N VAL A 123 -1.64 12.35 3.54
CA VAL A 123 -2.58 11.89 2.51
C VAL A 123 -2.59 12.88 1.33
N GLU A 124 -2.33 12.37 0.13
CA GLU A 124 -2.46 13.12 -1.13
C GLU A 124 -3.60 12.53 -1.96
N ILE A 125 -4.44 13.39 -2.53
CA ILE A 125 -5.57 12.97 -3.38
C ILE A 125 -5.25 13.36 -4.82
N LYS A 126 -5.18 12.37 -5.70
CA LYS A 126 -4.95 12.51 -7.13
C LYS A 126 -6.23 12.18 -7.91
N LEU A 127 -6.21 12.32 -9.24
CA LEU A 127 -7.38 12.12 -10.11
C LEU A 127 -7.97 10.70 -9.99
N ASP A 128 -7.10 9.69 -9.94
CA ASP A 128 -7.45 8.27 -9.95
C ASP A 128 -7.19 7.55 -8.62
N LYS A 129 -6.50 8.20 -7.67
CA LYS A 129 -6.01 7.52 -6.46
C LYS A 129 -5.85 8.45 -5.26
N THR A 130 -5.88 7.83 -4.08
CA THR A 130 -5.48 8.46 -2.81
C THR A 130 -4.15 7.87 -2.37
N VAL A 131 -3.16 8.72 -2.12
CA VAL A 131 -1.80 8.34 -1.75
C VAL A 131 -1.58 8.57 -0.26
N TYR A 132 -1.15 7.54 0.46
CA TYR A 132 -0.84 7.58 1.88
C TYR A 132 0.67 7.45 2.09
N ASN A 133 1.30 8.50 2.62
CA ASN A 133 2.75 8.55 2.87
C ASN A 133 3.09 7.90 4.21
N ILE A 134 3.52 6.64 4.19
CA ILE A 134 3.66 5.78 5.38
C ILE A 134 4.72 6.28 6.36
N GLY A 135 5.82 6.84 5.88
CA GLY A 135 6.88 7.35 6.76
C GLY A 135 6.50 8.51 7.68
N LYS A 136 5.32 9.11 7.47
CA LYS A 136 4.76 10.20 8.29
C LYS A 136 3.91 9.70 9.44
N ASP A 137 3.42 8.45 9.39
CA ASP A 137 2.56 7.86 10.42
C ASP A 137 3.41 7.12 11.47
N LEU A 138 3.45 7.68 12.68
CA LEU A 138 4.24 7.13 13.78
C LEU A 138 3.67 5.82 14.32
N THR A 139 2.36 5.62 14.20
CA THR A 139 1.68 4.42 14.69
C THR A 139 1.98 3.19 13.84
N LEU A 140 2.62 3.38 12.68
CA LEU A 140 2.99 2.31 11.75
C LEU A 140 4.45 1.89 11.86
N ARG A 141 5.27 2.59 12.64
CA ARG A 141 6.70 2.26 12.82
C ARG A 141 6.86 0.95 13.58
N GLY A 142 7.77 0.10 13.12
CA GLY A 142 8.01 -1.23 13.68
C GLY A 142 6.85 -2.20 13.49
N SER A 143 5.93 -1.92 12.56
CA SER A 143 4.81 -2.79 12.22
C SER A 143 5.00 -3.47 10.86
N SER A 144 4.13 -4.40 10.54
CA SER A 144 4.11 -5.05 9.22
C SER A 144 3.31 -4.24 8.20
N VAL A 145 3.45 -4.58 6.92
CA VAL A 145 2.60 -4.01 5.84
C VAL A 145 1.13 -4.35 6.06
N SER A 146 0.82 -5.51 6.59
CA SER A 146 -0.55 -5.88 6.98
C SER A 146 -1.14 -4.89 7.99
N ASP A 147 -0.35 -4.47 8.99
CA ASP A 147 -0.76 -3.44 9.95
C ASP A 147 -0.90 -2.06 9.29
N VAL A 148 0.00 -1.75 8.35
CA VAL A 148 -0.12 -0.52 7.54
C VAL A 148 -1.47 -0.51 6.82
N LEU A 149 -1.82 -1.57 6.12
CA LEU A 149 -3.06 -1.65 5.36
C LEU A 149 -4.30 -1.56 6.27
N ASP A 150 -4.34 -2.30 7.38
CA ASP A 150 -5.46 -2.22 8.34
C ASP A 150 -5.61 -0.82 8.96
N ASN A 151 -4.54 -0.06 8.94
CA ASN A 151 -4.53 1.32 9.41
C ASN A 151 -4.87 2.37 8.34
N LEU A 152 -5.14 1.98 7.08
CA LEU A 152 -5.56 2.91 6.04
C LEU A 152 -7.08 3.11 6.03
N PRO A 153 -7.58 4.33 5.70
CA PRO A 153 -9.01 4.59 5.55
C PRO A 153 -9.64 3.65 4.53
N SER A 154 -10.86 3.19 4.82
CA SER A 154 -11.65 2.28 3.97
C SER A 154 -11.04 0.92 3.69
N VAL A 155 -9.84 0.63 4.19
CA VAL A 155 -9.19 -0.67 4.15
C VAL A 155 -9.39 -1.39 5.49
N ALA A 156 -9.58 -2.69 5.42
CA ALA A 156 -9.64 -3.55 6.60
C ALA A 156 -8.89 -4.85 6.33
N VAL A 157 -8.19 -5.33 7.33
CA VAL A 157 -7.54 -6.65 7.31
C VAL A 157 -8.22 -7.51 8.37
N ASP A 158 -8.63 -8.73 8.00
CA ASP A 158 -9.24 -9.66 8.96
C ASP A 158 -8.17 -10.49 9.70
N ILE A 159 -8.61 -11.39 10.59
CA ILE A 159 -7.72 -12.24 11.40
C ILE A 159 -6.87 -13.18 10.54
N ASP A 160 -7.39 -13.59 9.38
CA ASP A 160 -6.71 -14.44 8.43
C ASP A 160 -5.75 -13.64 7.52
N GLY A 161 -5.74 -12.29 7.67
CA GLY A 161 -4.93 -11.39 6.86
C GLY A 161 -5.57 -10.98 5.54
N ASN A 162 -6.83 -11.34 5.26
CA ASN A 162 -7.51 -10.93 4.04
C ASN A 162 -7.77 -9.43 4.04
N VAL A 163 -7.31 -8.76 2.99
CA VAL A 163 -7.48 -7.32 2.82
C VAL A 163 -8.82 -7.02 2.14
N SER A 164 -9.55 -6.06 2.66
CA SER A 164 -10.79 -5.55 2.04
C SER A 164 -10.74 -4.04 1.87
N LEU A 165 -11.35 -3.55 0.80
CA LEU A 165 -11.52 -2.11 0.51
C LEU A 165 -13.02 -1.79 0.47
N ARG A 166 -13.46 -0.82 1.27
CA ARG A 166 -14.89 -0.49 1.44
C ARG A 166 -15.74 -1.73 1.75
N GLY A 167 -15.18 -2.68 2.53
CA GLY A 167 -15.85 -3.92 2.92
C GLY A 167 -15.81 -5.06 1.89
N ASN A 168 -15.27 -4.87 0.70
CA ASN A 168 -15.13 -5.88 -0.35
C ASN A 168 -13.73 -6.48 -0.34
N GLN A 169 -13.61 -7.80 -0.24
CA GLN A 169 -12.33 -8.53 -0.19
C GLN A 169 -11.69 -8.76 -1.57
N SER A 170 -12.40 -8.49 -2.67
CA SER A 170 -11.85 -8.62 -4.02
C SER A 170 -10.94 -7.44 -4.38
N VAL A 171 -9.91 -7.21 -3.57
CA VAL A 171 -8.89 -6.16 -3.75
C VAL A 171 -7.70 -6.74 -4.50
N ARG A 172 -7.19 -6.01 -5.50
CA ARG A 172 -5.92 -6.35 -6.14
C ARG A 172 -4.78 -5.65 -5.41
N ILE A 173 -3.82 -6.41 -4.87
CA ILE A 173 -2.63 -5.85 -4.23
C ILE A 173 -1.48 -5.88 -5.24
N LEU A 174 -0.79 -4.75 -5.37
CA LEU A 174 0.37 -4.58 -6.24
C LEU A 174 1.55 -4.08 -5.41
N ILE A 175 2.76 -4.40 -5.85
CA ILE A 175 4.02 -3.83 -5.34
C ILE A 175 4.72 -3.13 -6.50
N ASN A 176 4.96 -1.82 -6.34
CA ASN A 176 5.51 -0.98 -7.40
C ASN A 176 4.72 -1.08 -8.73
N GLY A 177 3.39 -1.16 -8.63
CA GLY A 177 2.50 -1.27 -9.79
C GLY A 177 2.41 -2.65 -10.44
N LYS A 178 3.00 -3.70 -9.83
CA LYS A 178 3.06 -5.07 -10.37
C LYS A 178 2.61 -6.08 -9.32
N PRO A 179 2.02 -7.22 -9.70
CA PRO A 179 1.97 -8.39 -8.82
C PRO A 179 3.40 -8.79 -8.45
N SER A 180 3.64 -9.19 -7.23
CA SER A 180 4.98 -9.51 -6.76
C SER A 180 4.97 -10.77 -5.90
N GLY A 181 6.07 -11.52 -5.94
CA GLY A 181 6.36 -12.64 -5.08
C GLY A 181 6.41 -12.31 -3.59
N LEU A 182 6.49 -11.01 -3.25
CA LEU A 182 6.26 -10.55 -1.87
C LEU A 182 4.84 -10.85 -1.39
N VAL A 183 3.90 -11.05 -2.30
CA VAL A 183 2.51 -11.41 -2.00
C VAL A 183 2.23 -12.89 -2.26
N GLY A 184 3.17 -13.65 -2.82
CA GLY A 184 3.31 -15.10 -3.00
C GLY A 184 2.03 -15.96 -3.09
N ILE A 185 2.16 -17.23 -2.76
CA ILE A 185 1.06 -18.19 -2.65
C ILE A 185 0.14 -17.78 -1.49
N SER A 186 0.72 -17.52 -0.33
CA SER A 186 0.04 -17.03 0.87
C SER A 186 0.12 -15.50 0.94
N SER A 187 -0.69 -14.81 0.11
CA SER A 187 -0.70 -13.34 0.02
C SER A 187 -0.90 -12.65 1.38
N ASN A 188 -1.61 -13.31 2.29
CA ASN A 188 -1.98 -12.77 3.58
C ASN A 188 -0.80 -12.77 4.56
N ASP A 189 -0.02 -13.84 4.57
CA ASP A 189 1.11 -13.99 5.48
C ASP A 189 2.33 -13.19 5.02
N ALA A 190 2.53 -13.08 3.71
CA ALA A 190 3.57 -12.23 3.15
C ALA A 190 3.45 -10.76 3.61
N LEU A 191 2.24 -10.21 3.64
CA LEU A 191 1.99 -8.85 4.12
C LEU A 191 2.22 -8.69 5.63
N LYS A 192 2.06 -9.76 6.41
CA LYS A 192 2.36 -9.79 7.86
C LYS A 192 3.87 -9.77 8.12
N GLN A 193 4.66 -10.33 7.21
CA GLN A 193 6.11 -10.47 7.34
C GLN A 193 6.88 -9.25 6.87
N PHE A 194 6.30 -8.46 5.96
CA PHE A 194 6.98 -7.34 5.33
C PHE A 194 6.97 -6.09 6.22
N PRO A 195 8.14 -5.50 6.61
CA PRO A 195 8.17 -4.37 7.53
C PRO A 195 7.71 -3.07 6.86
N SER A 196 6.99 -2.26 7.64
CA SER A 196 6.47 -0.96 7.23
C SER A 196 7.56 0.03 6.77
N GLU A 197 8.78 -0.09 7.30
CA GLU A 197 9.91 0.77 6.98
C GLU A 197 10.36 0.65 5.53
N SER A 198 10.09 -0.47 4.88
CA SER A 198 10.38 -0.70 3.46
C SER A 198 9.38 0.00 2.53
N VAL A 199 8.26 0.48 3.07
CA VAL A 199 7.21 1.15 2.30
C VAL A 199 7.44 2.65 2.29
N GLU A 200 7.40 3.27 1.13
CA GLU A 200 7.39 4.73 0.96
C GLU A 200 5.97 5.28 1.10
N LYS A 201 5.05 4.71 0.33
CA LYS A 201 3.64 5.10 0.27
C LYS A 201 2.76 3.93 -0.11
N VAL A 202 1.47 4.05 0.19
CA VAL A 202 0.42 3.16 -0.31
C VAL A 202 -0.57 3.99 -1.11
N GLU A 203 -0.90 3.52 -2.31
CA GLU A 203 -1.86 4.14 -3.20
C GLU A 203 -3.15 3.32 -3.20
N ILE A 204 -4.26 3.94 -2.82
CA ILE A 204 -5.60 3.35 -2.91
C ILE A 204 -6.26 3.89 -4.18
N ILE A 205 -6.58 3.01 -5.11
CA ILE A 205 -7.07 3.33 -6.44
C ILE A 205 -8.47 2.72 -6.56
N THR A 206 -9.50 3.54 -6.32
CA THR A 206 -10.90 3.09 -6.37
C THR A 206 -11.46 3.06 -7.79
N SER A 207 -10.94 3.91 -8.68
CA SER A 207 -11.30 3.98 -10.10
C SER A 207 -10.07 3.83 -10.99
N PRO A 208 -9.46 2.61 -11.04
CA PRO A 208 -8.22 2.40 -11.76
C PRO A 208 -8.37 2.65 -13.27
N SER A 209 -7.34 3.26 -13.87
CA SER A 209 -7.25 3.45 -15.31
C SER A 209 -7.00 2.11 -16.05
N ALA A 210 -7.14 2.11 -17.38
CA ALA A 210 -6.98 0.91 -18.22
C ALA A 210 -5.57 0.30 -18.17
N ARG A 211 -4.57 1.05 -17.73
CA ARG A 211 -3.17 0.62 -17.53
C ARG A 211 -3.05 -0.47 -16.46
N TYR A 212 -3.92 -0.43 -15.45
CA TYR A 212 -3.93 -1.40 -14.37
C TYR A 212 -4.69 -2.67 -14.77
N ASP A 213 -4.43 -3.76 -14.02
CA ASP A 213 -5.19 -5.00 -14.15
C ASP A 213 -6.67 -4.77 -13.99
N ALA A 214 -7.47 -5.50 -14.77
CA ALA A 214 -8.91 -5.52 -14.55
C ALA A 214 -9.30 -6.31 -13.28
N GLU A 215 -8.40 -7.09 -12.71
CA GLU A 215 -8.59 -7.87 -11.48
C GLU A 215 -8.80 -6.97 -10.25
N GLY A 216 -9.74 -7.37 -9.38
CA GLY A 216 -10.06 -6.70 -8.13
C GLY A 216 -11.27 -5.77 -8.24
N THR A 217 -12.47 -6.30 -7.97
CA THR A 217 -13.72 -5.54 -8.07
C THR A 217 -13.88 -4.44 -7.02
N ALA A 218 -13.10 -4.50 -5.93
CA ALA A 218 -13.05 -3.43 -4.92
C ALA A 218 -12.14 -2.27 -5.31
N GLY A 219 -11.20 -2.49 -6.24
CA GLY A 219 -10.15 -1.55 -6.60
C GLY A 219 -8.75 -2.15 -6.43
N ILE A 220 -7.76 -1.28 -6.40
CA ILE A 220 -6.34 -1.66 -6.31
C ILE A 220 -5.73 -1.00 -5.08
N ILE A 221 -4.87 -1.73 -4.39
CA ILE A 221 -3.95 -1.20 -3.38
C ILE A 221 -2.53 -1.41 -3.92
N ASN A 222 -1.82 -0.31 -4.23
CA ASN A 222 -0.45 -0.36 -4.72
C ASN A 222 0.51 0.06 -3.60
N ILE A 223 1.38 -0.85 -3.21
CA ILE A 223 2.41 -0.63 -2.19
C ILE A 223 3.69 -0.20 -2.91
N VAL A 224 4.12 1.04 -2.70
CA VAL A 224 5.33 1.58 -3.32
C VAL A 224 6.49 1.47 -2.33
N LEU A 225 7.53 0.75 -2.74
CA LEU A 225 8.72 0.53 -1.93
C LEU A 225 9.67 1.72 -2.03
N ARG A 226 10.40 1.97 -0.95
CA ARG A 226 11.39 3.07 -0.88
C ARG A 226 12.51 2.88 -1.89
N LYS A 227 12.79 3.96 -2.64
CA LYS A 227 13.96 4.09 -3.50
C LYS A 227 14.67 5.40 -3.15
N ASN A 228 15.95 5.33 -2.81
CA ASN A 228 16.74 6.52 -2.53
C ASN A 228 17.35 7.08 -3.81
N LYS A 229 17.13 8.38 -4.05
CA LYS A 229 17.70 9.10 -5.19
C LYS A 229 19.02 9.83 -4.86
N LEU A 230 19.42 9.86 -3.59
CA LEU A 230 20.63 10.55 -3.13
C LEU A 230 21.90 9.89 -3.68
N ALA A 231 22.83 10.69 -4.14
CA ALA A 231 24.15 10.23 -4.60
C ALA A 231 25.02 9.75 -3.43
N GLY A 232 25.94 8.81 -3.71
CA GLY A 232 26.82 8.21 -2.70
C GLY A 232 26.12 7.10 -1.89
N LEU A 233 26.75 6.73 -0.77
CA LEU A 233 26.24 5.74 0.16
C LEU A 233 25.24 6.37 1.13
N ASN A 234 24.02 5.86 1.15
CA ASN A 234 22.97 6.31 2.06
C ASN A 234 22.07 5.13 2.45
N GLY A 235 21.36 5.28 3.56
CA GLY A 235 20.49 4.20 4.00
C GLY A 235 19.93 4.42 5.40
N SER A 236 19.18 3.41 5.88
CA SER A 236 18.71 3.35 7.26
C SER A 236 18.74 1.92 7.76
N ILE A 237 18.94 1.79 9.07
CA ILE A 237 18.87 0.53 9.80
C ILE A 237 17.82 0.74 10.88
N SER A 238 16.93 -0.23 11.06
CA SER A 238 15.94 -0.23 12.13
C SER A 238 15.97 -1.51 12.93
N THR A 239 15.69 -1.39 14.22
CA THR A 239 15.45 -2.52 15.11
C THR A 239 14.17 -2.26 15.90
N ASN A 240 13.43 -3.31 16.17
CA ASN A 240 12.22 -3.26 16.99
C ASN A 240 12.20 -4.39 18.00
N LEU A 241 11.65 -4.08 19.17
CA LEU A 241 11.45 -4.98 20.29
C LEU A 241 10.00 -4.84 20.75
N GLY A 242 9.28 -5.94 20.88
CA GLY A 242 7.86 -5.93 21.24
C GLY A 242 7.47 -6.97 22.28
N ASP A 243 6.31 -6.71 22.90
CA ASP A 243 5.58 -7.61 23.79
C ASP A 243 4.10 -7.61 23.33
N PRO A 244 3.50 -8.75 22.92
CA PRO A 244 4.09 -10.11 22.90
C PRO A 244 5.39 -10.18 22.11
N LYS A 245 6.20 -11.18 22.38
CA LYS A 245 7.57 -11.35 21.85
C LYS A 245 7.64 -11.05 20.36
N SER A 246 8.31 -9.97 20.00
CA SER A 246 8.52 -9.55 18.62
C SER A 246 9.88 -8.86 18.51
N TYR A 247 10.79 -9.43 17.74
CA TYR A 247 12.12 -8.87 17.48
C TYR A 247 12.27 -8.70 16.00
N GLY A 248 12.78 -7.55 15.58
CA GLY A 248 13.00 -7.27 14.18
C GLY A 248 14.27 -6.48 13.95
N PHE A 249 14.93 -6.78 12.86
CA PHE A 249 16.05 -6.03 12.35
C PHE A 249 15.85 -5.85 10.85
N SER A 250 15.91 -4.61 10.36
CA SER A 250 15.80 -4.36 8.92
C SER A 250 16.70 -3.21 8.49
N GLY A 251 17.06 -3.20 7.21
CA GLY A 251 17.88 -2.16 6.66
C GLY A 251 17.60 -1.92 5.19
N ASN A 252 17.74 -0.68 4.77
CA ASN A 252 17.89 -0.33 3.38
C ASN A 252 19.23 0.36 3.17
N ILE A 253 19.98 -0.07 2.17
CA ILE A 253 21.26 0.48 1.79
C ILE A 253 21.21 0.78 0.31
N ASN A 254 21.69 1.96 -0.06
CA ASN A 254 21.73 2.40 -1.43
C ASN A 254 23.08 3.08 -1.70
N TYR A 255 23.72 2.69 -2.80
CA TYR A 255 24.94 3.32 -3.29
C TYR A 255 24.72 3.78 -4.72
N ARG A 256 24.63 5.09 -4.92
CA ARG A 256 24.32 5.71 -6.22
C ARG A 256 25.47 6.54 -6.74
N THR A 257 25.84 6.31 -7.98
CA THR A 257 26.73 7.12 -8.80
C THR A 257 25.98 7.67 -10.01
N LYS A 258 26.67 8.43 -10.88
CA LYS A 258 26.08 8.91 -12.15
C LYS A 258 25.63 7.76 -13.08
N LYS A 259 26.28 6.59 -13.01
CA LYS A 259 26.02 5.46 -13.93
C LYS A 259 25.36 4.25 -13.30
N ILE A 260 25.50 4.08 -11.99
CA ILE A 260 25.06 2.87 -11.30
C ILE A 260 24.37 3.25 -10.00
N ASN A 261 23.27 2.55 -9.70
CA ASN A 261 22.62 2.56 -8.42
C ASN A 261 22.51 1.12 -7.91
N LEU A 262 23.25 0.79 -6.84
CA LEU A 262 23.12 -0.49 -6.14
C LEU A 262 22.19 -0.28 -4.96
N PHE A 263 21.22 -1.15 -4.80
CA PHE A 263 20.28 -1.08 -3.67
C PHE A 263 20.03 -2.44 -3.06
N THR A 264 19.83 -2.45 -1.75
CA THR A 264 19.35 -3.64 -1.03
C THR A 264 18.39 -3.22 0.08
N ASN A 265 17.31 -3.97 0.21
CA ASN A 265 16.39 -3.92 1.33
C ASN A 265 16.35 -5.31 1.93
N ALA A 266 16.70 -5.45 3.19
CA ALA A 266 16.69 -6.74 3.87
C ALA A 266 16.07 -6.59 5.27
N GLY A 267 15.45 -7.66 5.75
CA GLY A 267 14.88 -7.70 7.08
C GLY A 267 14.78 -9.11 7.60
N TYR A 268 14.91 -9.22 8.90
CA TYR A 268 14.67 -10.40 9.68
C TYR A 268 13.72 -10.09 10.81
N SER A 269 12.75 -10.96 11.05
CA SER A 269 11.82 -10.81 12.18
C SER A 269 11.49 -12.15 12.80
N LEU A 270 11.39 -12.12 14.13
CA LEU A 270 10.96 -13.24 14.95
C LEU A 270 9.81 -12.76 15.83
N SER A 271 8.69 -13.46 15.80
CA SER A 271 7.52 -13.11 16.59
C SER A 271 6.88 -14.35 17.20
N SER A 272 6.28 -14.18 18.38
CA SER A 272 5.49 -15.22 19.03
C SER A 272 4.30 -14.54 19.72
N TYR A 273 3.11 -15.03 19.46
CA TYR A 273 1.87 -14.50 20.02
C TYR A 273 0.82 -15.59 20.18
N GLU A 274 -0.09 -15.37 21.11
CA GLU A 274 -1.22 -16.26 21.36
C GLU A 274 -2.51 -15.67 20.78
N ASN A 275 -3.35 -16.52 20.22
CA ASN A 275 -4.67 -16.16 19.69
C ASN A 275 -5.75 -17.00 20.37
N PRO A 276 -6.21 -16.59 21.56
CA PRO A 276 -7.34 -17.26 22.18
C PRO A 276 -8.62 -17.03 21.40
N SER A 277 -9.42 -18.08 21.25
CA SER A 277 -10.75 -18.02 20.66
C SER A 277 -11.75 -18.89 21.42
N VAL A 278 -13.00 -18.46 21.39
CA VAL A 278 -14.13 -19.21 21.95
C VAL A 278 -15.17 -19.38 20.86
N SER A 279 -15.65 -20.61 20.67
CA SER A 279 -16.76 -20.90 19.77
C SER A 279 -17.86 -21.66 20.55
N GLU A 280 -19.09 -21.19 20.43
CA GLU A 280 -20.25 -21.79 21.07
C GLU A 280 -21.31 -22.11 20.01
N THR A 281 -21.60 -23.39 19.82
CA THR A 281 -22.59 -23.88 18.85
C THR A 281 -23.75 -24.56 19.59
N GLU A 282 -24.94 -24.07 19.33
CA GLU A 282 -26.20 -24.63 19.81
C GLU A 282 -26.97 -25.20 18.61
N TYR A 283 -27.22 -26.52 18.63
CA TYR A 283 -27.98 -27.20 17.60
C TYR A 283 -29.46 -27.31 18.03
N PHE A 284 -30.34 -26.83 17.17
CA PHE A 284 -31.81 -26.95 17.39
C PHE A 284 -32.26 -28.37 17.10
N THR A 285 -32.89 -28.97 18.08
CA THR A 285 -33.41 -30.33 17.99
C THR A 285 -34.92 -30.34 18.33
N ASN A 286 -35.61 -31.35 17.91
CA ASN A 286 -37.01 -31.57 18.34
C ASN A 286 -37.12 -32.07 19.79
N SER A 287 -36.00 -32.19 20.49
CA SER A 287 -35.91 -32.56 21.92
C SER A 287 -36.05 -31.31 22.79
N PRO A 288 -36.55 -31.39 24.02
CA PRO A 288 -36.64 -30.28 24.93
C PRO A 288 -35.25 -29.74 25.38
N VAL A 289 -34.16 -30.46 25.07
CA VAL A 289 -32.79 -30.06 25.38
C VAL A 289 -32.02 -29.89 24.07
N ASN A 290 -31.57 -28.67 23.79
CA ASN A 290 -30.73 -28.41 22.64
C ASN A 290 -29.32 -29.02 22.85
N ASN A 291 -28.75 -29.54 21.77
CA ASN A 291 -27.37 -30.03 21.76
C ASN A 291 -26.43 -28.84 21.71
N PHE A 292 -25.35 -28.90 22.46
CA PHE A 292 -24.42 -27.77 22.66
C PHE A 292 -22.98 -28.24 22.52
N ILE A 293 -22.17 -27.46 21.81
CA ILE A 293 -20.71 -27.60 21.73
C ILE A 293 -20.06 -26.26 22.11
N LYS A 294 -19.15 -26.30 23.06
CA LYS A 294 -18.27 -25.16 23.44
C LYS A 294 -16.82 -25.53 23.20
N GLU A 295 -16.16 -24.75 22.41
CA GLU A 295 -14.75 -24.90 22.07
C GLU A 295 -13.99 -23.70 22.62
N ASN A 296 -12.94 -23.95 23.40
CA ASN A 296 -11.98 -22.95 23.84
C ASN A 296 -10.63 -23.29 23.22
N SER A 297 -10.26 -22.57 22.19
CA SER A 297 -9.04 -22.79 21.44
C SER A 297 -8.00 -21.74 21.81
N ASN A 298 -6.75 -22.15 21.99
CA ASN A 298 -5.60 -21.27 22.07
C ASN A 298 -4.57 -21.71 21.02
N ARG A 299 -4.31 -20.83 20.05
CA ARG A 299 -3.27 -21.01 19.04
C ARG A 299 -2.06 -20.18 19.43
N ASN A 300 -0.93 -20.83 19.62
CA ASN A 300 0.37 -20.19 19.84
C ASN A 300 1.16 -20.27 18.54
N THR A 301 1.44 -19.11 17.94
CA THR A 301 2.20 -18.97 16.69
C THR A 301 3.59 -18.49 17.01
N GLU A 302 4.61 -19.25 16.58
CA GLU A 302 6.00 -18.80 16.51
C GLU A 302 6.37 -18.65 15.03
N ARG A 303 6.88 -17.47 14.67
CA ARG A 303 7.23 -17.14 13.29
C ARG A 303 8.62 -16.57 13.20
N ASP A 304 9.41 -17.14 12.31
CA ASP A 304 10.73 -16.66 11.89
C ASP A 304 10.69 -16.30 10.42
N SER A 305 11.08 -15.10 10.05
CA SER A 305 11.02 -14.67 8.67
C SER A 305 12.20 -13.80 8.26
N TYR A 306 12.68 -14.05 7.06
CA TYR A 306 13.71 -13.30 6.38
C TYR A 306 13.24 -12.87 5.00
N TYR A 307 13.55 -11.63 4.62
CA TYR A 307 13.39 -11.19 3.25
C TYR A 307 14.58 -10.35 2.82
N GLN A 308 14.89 -10.39 1.53
CA GLN A 308 15.90 -9.56 0.89
C GLN A 308 15.47 -9.23 -0.53
N ASN A 309 15.58 -7.95 -0.92
CA ASN A 309 15.45 -7.49 -2.29
C ASN A 309 16.69 -6.68 -2.64
N THR A 310 17.51 -7.21 -3.55
CA THR A 310 18.79 -6.61 -3.98
C THR A 310 18.74 -6.37 -5.47
N GLY A 311 19.22 -5.23 -5.91
CA GLY A 311 19.23 -4.91 -7.34
C GLY A 311 20.30 -3.90 -7.73
N ILE A 312 20.47 -3.81 -9.04
CA ILE A 312 21.31 -2.85 -9.72
C ILE A 312 20.49 -2.11 -10.76
N GLU A 313 20.58 -0.80 -10.76
CA GLU A 313 20.10 0.07 -11.82
C GLU A 313 21.29 0.64 -12.57
N TYR A 314 21.34 0.43 -13.86
CA TYR A 314 22.35 0.99 -14.74
C TYR A 314 21.77 2.08 -15.61
N PHE A 315 22.36 3.27 -15.55
CA PHE A 315 21.98 4.44 -16.34
C PHE A 315 22.83 4.49 -17.62
N PHE A 316 22.27 4.09 -18.76
CA PHE A 316 22.93 4.27 -20.06
C PHE A 316 23.03 5.76 -20.42
N SER A 317 22.02 6.52 -20.01
CA SER A 317 21.94 7.99 -20.10
C SER A 317 20.94 8.47 -19.04
N ASP A 318 20.78 9.79 -18.88
CA ASP A 318 19.76 10.39 -18.00
C ASP A 318 18.31 9.98 -18.40
N LYS A 319 18.15 9.51 -19.63
CA LYS A 319 16.87 9.11 -20.22
C LYS A 319 16.67 7.60 -20.37
N THR A 320 17.68 6.80 -20.05
CA THR A 320 17.64 5.35 -20.27
C THR A 320 18.24 4.61 -19.12
N SER A 321 17.45 3.78 -18.47
CA SER A 321 17.91 2.92 -17.38
C SER A 321 17.43 1.48 -17.53
N LEU A 322 18.21 0.56 -16.95
CA LEU A 322 17.90 -0.86 -16.81
C LEU A 322 18.07 -1.23 -15.34
N VAL A 323 17.01 -1.72 -14.74
CA VAL A 323 17.02 -2.28 -13.38
C VAL A 323 16.98 -3.80 -13.48
N VAL A 324 17.86 -4.46 -12.76
CA VAL A 324 17.80 -5.91 -12.53
C VAL A 324 17.75 -6.13 -11.05
N SER A 325 16.78 -6.90 -10.56
CA SER A 325 16.64 -7.18 -9.13
C SER A 325 16.28 -8.64 -8.86
N TYR A 326 16.71 -9.08 -7.69
CA TYR A 326 16.42 -10.39 -7.16
C TYR A 326 15.88 -10.26 -5.75
N LEU A 327 14.72 -10.89 -5.54
CA LEU A 327 14.07 -10.94 -4.25
C LEU A 327 14.05 -12.39 -3.75
N THR A 328 14.33 -12.57 -2.47
CA THR A 328 14.11 -13.82 -1.74
C THR A 328 13.37 -13.55 -0.46
N ARG A 329 12.46 -14.43 -0.10
CA ARG A 329 11.71 -14.45 1.15
C ARG A 329 11.66 -15.88 1.65
N ASN A 330 11.97 -16.07 2.92
CA ASN A 330 11.80 -17.32 3.63
C ASN A 330 11.03 -17.06 4.92
N SER A 331 10.14 -17.96 5.28
CA SER A 331 9.44 -17.97 6.56
C SER A 331 9.31 -19.39 7.07
N ASP A 332 9.61 -19.58 8.35
CA ASP A 332 9.34 -20.81 9.06
C ASP A 332 8.38 -20.48 10.21
N ASP A 333 7.20 -21.08 10.16
CA ASP A 333 6.13 -20.87 11.13
C ASP A 333 5.86 -22.16 11.89
N LYS A 334 5.65 -22.04 13.19
CA LYS A 334 5.20 -23.14 14.04
C LYS A 334 3.97 -22.71 14.80
N ASP A 335 2.88 -23.42 14.54
CA ASP A 335 1.61 -23.24 15.20
C ASP A 335 1.30 -24.42 16.14
N ILE A 336 0.97 -24.12 17.37
CA ILE A 336 0.48 -25.10 18.34
C ILE A 336 -0.93 -24.66 18.75
N THR A 337 -1.92 -25.42 18.31
CA THR A 337 -3.33 -25.17 18.62
C THR A 337 -3.83 -26.22 19.59
N ASN A 338 -4.30 -25.78 20.75
CA ASN A 338 -4.99 -26.64 21.71
C ASN A 338 -6.45 -26.20 21.79
N ASN A 339 -7.36 -27.08 21.39
CA ASN A 339 -8.79 -26.84 21.41
C ASN A 339 -9.46 -27.75 22.47
N ASN A 340 -9.99 -27.15 23.55
CA ASN A 340 -10.76 -27.83 24.57
C ASN A 340 -12.23 -27.83 24.15
N ILE A 341 -12.75 -28.99 23.80
CA ILE A 341 -14.08 -29.20 23.25
C ILE A 341 -14.96 -29.81 24.32
N ASN A 342 -16.00 -29.08 24.75
CA ASN A 342 -17.03 -29.55 25.65
C ASN A 342 -18.34 -29.67 24.90
N GLN A 343 -18.91 -30.88 24.91
CA GLN A 343 -20.17 -31.26 24.23
C GLN A 343 -21.21 -31.70 25.23
N ASN A 344 -22.45 -31.33 24.97
CA ASN A 344 -23.61 -31.86 25.66
C ASN A 344 -24.69 -32.20 24.62
N PHE A 345 -24.91 -33.48 24.40
CA PHE A 345 -25.89 -33.98 23.47
C PHE A 345 -26.90 -34.83 24.24
N GLN A 346 -28.16 -34.42 24.25
CA GLN A 346 -29.25 -35.10 24.92
C GLN A 346 -29.01 -35.41 26.41
N GLY A 347 -28.23 -34.57 27.07
CA GLY A 347 -27.83 -34.72 28.48
C GLY A 347 -26.51 -35.47 28.68
N GLU A 348 -25.97 -36.15 27.67
CA GLU A 348 -24.68 -36.80 27.74
C GLU A 348 -23.55 -35.79 27.53
N LYS A 349 -22.56 -35.79 28.42
CA LYS A 349 -21.41 -34.87 28.42
C LYS A 349 -20.17 -35.57 27.91
N LYS A 350 -19.52 -34.93 26.95
CA LYS A 350 -18.19 -35.30 26.47
C LYS A 350 -17.24 -34.12 26.58
N SER A 351 -16.03 -34.38 27.05
CA SER A 351 -14.92 -33.39 27.04
C SER A 351 -13.73 -34.02 26.34
N SER A 352 -13.15 -33.29 25.39
CA SER A 352 -11.97 -33.73 24.66
C SER A 352 -11.01 -32.55 24.42
N ILE A 353 -9.75 -32.86 24.20
CA ILE A 353 -8.72 -31.94 23.77
C ILE A 353 -8.24 -32.40 22.41
N ARG A 354 -8.40 -31.51 21.41
CA ARG A 354 -7.76 -31.66 20.09
C ARG A 354 -6.53 -30.79 20.06
N SER A 355 -5.37 -31.39 19.89
CA SER A 355 -4.10 -30.68 19.76
C SER A 355 -3.59 -30.83 18.33
N GLU A 356 -3.17 -29.73 17.73
CA GLU A 356 -2.57 -29.69 16.41
C GLU A 356 -1.21 -28.99 16.51
N VAL A 357 -0.17 -29.61 15.98
CA VAL A 357 1.15 -29.04 15.81
C VAL A 357 1.42 -28.93 14.33
N GLU A 358 1.47 -27.73 13.81
CA GLU A 358 1.68 -27.43 12.40
C GLU A 358 3.03 -26.72 12.22
N ASN A 359 3.82 -27.18 11.26
CA ASN A 359 5.03 -26.51 10.84
C ASN A 359 4.87 -26.14 9.37
N GLU A 360 5.03 -24.87 9.06
CA GLU A 360 4.96 -24.32 7.70
C GLU A 360 6.31 -23.72 7.32
N SER A 361 6.79 -23.99 6.11
CA SER A 361 7.99 -23.39 5.54
C SER A 361 7.69 -22.83 4.16
N ASP A 362 8.01 -21.57 3.96
CA ASP A 362 7.70 -20.76 2.78
C ASP A 362 9.00 -20.25 2.15
N ASP A 363 9.27 -20.55 0.89
CA ASP A 363 10.43 -20.06 0.12
C ASP A 363 9.96 -19.44 -1.19
N THR A 364 10.16 -18.14 -1.33
CA THR A 364 9.81 -17.38 -2.54
C THR A 364 11.03 -16.69 -3.12
N LYS A 365 11.24 -16.85 -4.41
CA LYS A 365 12.28 -16.22 -5.21
C LYS A 365 11.71 -15.53 -6.42
N GLU A 366 12.06 -14.27 -6.61
CA GLU A 366 11.61 -13.46 -7.73
C GLU A 366 12.81 -12.81 -8.43
N PHE A 367 12.88 -12.96 -9.73
CA PHE A 367 13.82 -12.26 -10.59
C PHE A 367 13.05 -11.26 -11.44
N SER A 368 13.48 -9.99 -11.49
CA SER A 368 12.84 -8.97 -12.30
C SER A 368 13.82 -8.12 -13.09
N ILE A 369 13.40 -7.74 -14.29
CA ILE A 369 14.08 -6.80 -15.19
C ILE A 369 13.08 -5.68 -15.53
N ASN A 370 13.52 -4.43 -15.38
CA ASN A 370 12.76 -3.27 -15.79
C ASN A 370 13.65 -2.39 -16.67
N PHE A 371 13.23 -2.12 -17.90
CA PHE A 371 13.87 -1.19 -18.81
C PHE A 371 12.99 0.04 -19.02
N THR A 372 13.57 1.23 -18.93
CA THR A 372 12.88 2.50 -19.16
C THR A 372 13.70 3.35 -20.11
N HIS A 373 13.03 3.94 -21.11
CA HIS A 373 13.64 4.88 -22.04
C HIS A 373 12.69 6.05 -22.30
N GLU A 374 13.19 7.27 -22.10
CA GLU A 374 12.51 8.52 -22.45
C GLU A 374 13.01 9.03 -23.80
N PHE A 375 12.10 9.22 -24.74
CA PHE A 375 12.39 9.75 -26.06
C PHE A 375 12.58 11.27 -26.05
N LYS A 376 13.12 11.83 -27.16
CA LYS A 376 13.32 13.30 -27.29
C LYS A 376 12.00 14.09 -27.19
N ASN A 377 10.88 13.52 -27.59
CA ASN A 377 9.54 14.11 -27.51
C ASN A 377 8.88 13.93 -26.11
N LYS A 378 9.65 13.60 -25.07
CA LYS A 378 9.17 13.27 -23.71
C LYS A 378 8.26 12.03 -23.64
N GLY A 379 8.06 11.30 -24.75
CA GLY A 379 7.42 9.99 -24.71
C GLY A 379 8.30 8.99 -23.98
N ASN A 380 7.71 7.99 -23.31
CA ASN A 380 8.49 6.95 -22.66
C ASN A 380 7.99 5.55 -23.02
N ILE A 381 8.92 4.59 -22.98
CA ILE A 381 8.63 3.17 -23.05
C ILE A 381 9.18 2.49 -21.81
N THR A 382 8.35 1.66 -21.19
CA THR A 382 8.74 0.81 -20.07
C THR A 382 8.50 -0.64 -20.44
N MET A 383 9.49 -1.50 -20.20
CA MET A 383 9.40 -2.94 -20.43
C MET A 383 9.71 -3.65 -19.13
N ASP A 384 8.84 -4.55 -18.72
CA ASP A 384 8.95 -5.33 -17.50
C ASP A 384 8.95 -6.81 -17.80
N PHE A 385 9.89 -7.52 -17.22
CA PHE A 385 9.89 -8.98 -17.12
C PHE A 385 10.01 -9.36 -15.65
N GLN A 386 9.22 -10.32 -15.19
CA GLN A 386 9.27 -10.85 -13.83
C GLN A 386 9.04 -12.35 -13.88
N LYS A 387 9.87 -13.10 -13.15
CA LYS A 387 9.73 -14.53 -12.94
C LYS A 387 9.83 -14.84 -11.46
N GLU A 388 8.82 -15.52 -10.96
CA GLU A 388 8.68 -15.88 -9.56
C GLU A 388 8.55 -17.39 -9.42
N LYS A 389 9.16 -17.92 -8.36
CA LYS A 389 8.98 -19.28 -7.89
C LYS A 389 8.70 -19.23 -6.41
N SER A 390 7.61 -19.86 -6.00
CA SER A 390 7.26 -20.02 -4.58
C SER A 390 7.06 -21.50 -4.27
N LYS A 391 7.50 -21.88 -3.09
CA LYS A 391 7.28 -23.21 -2.54
C LYS A 391 6.82 -23.06 -1.09
N GLU A 392 5.73 -23.73 -0.75
CA GLU A 392 5.18 -23.82 0.59
C GLU A 392 5.05 -25.26 1.00
N ILE A 393 5.51 -25.61 2.18
CA ILE A 393 5.35 -26.93 2.78
C ILE A 393 4.75 -26.73 4.15
N GLU A 394 3.62 -27.37 4.39
CA GLU A 394 2.90 -27.38 5.65
C GLU A 394 2.75 -28.82 6.13
N ILE A 395 3.13 -29.11 7.37
CA ILE A 395 2.99 -30.42 8.00
C ILE A 395 2.31 -30.25 9.34
N GLY A 396 1.06 -30.70 9.42
CA GLY A 396 0.25 -30.73 10.63
C GLY A 396 0.14 -32.13 11.20
N ILE A 397 0.31 -32.26 12.52
CA ILE A 397 0.03 -33.48 13.28
C ILE A 397 -1.09 -33.19 14.25
N ILE A 398 -2.17 -33.96 14.12
CA ILE A 398 -3.39 -33.79 14.87
C ILE A 398 -3.57 -34.96 15.80
N THR A 399 -3.82 -34.68 17.07
CA THR A 399 -4.13 -35.68 18.10
C THR A 399 -5.42 -35.29 18.81
N ASN A 400 -6.21 -36.29 19.17
CA ASN A 400 -7.46 -36.07 19.91
C ASN A 400 -7.50 -37.00 21.14
N THR A 401 -7.81 -36.42 22.30
CA THR A 401 -7.91 -37.17 23.56
C THR A 401 -9.19 -36.80 24.27
N GLN A 402 -10.04 -37.76 24.51
CA GLN A 402 -11.26 -37.59 25.30
C GLN A 402 -10.94 -37.82 26.79
N SER A 403 -11.48 -37.00 27.69
CA SER A 403 -11.36 -37.12 29.11
C SER A 403 -12.68 -37.51 29.81
N VAL A 404 -13.81 -37.18 29.24
CA VAL A 404 -15.14 -37.45 29.79
C VAL A 404 -16.00 -38.10 28.67
N PRO A 405 -16.79 -39.14 28.96
CA PRO A 405 -16.99 -39.82 30.22
C PRO A 405 -15.81 -40.72 30.62
N ASN A 406 -15.05 -41.23 29.65
CA ASN A 406 -13.87 -42.09 29.88
C ASN A 406 -12.68 -41.54 29.14
N PHE A 407 -11.48 -41.85 29.63
CA PHE A 407 -10.24 -41.47 28.94
C PHE A 407 -10.06 -42.38 27.70
N ILE A 408 -9.99 -41.73 26.52
CA ILE A 408 -9.76 -42.40 25.24
C ILE A 408 -8.76 -41.55 24.46
N LYS A 409 -7.64 -42.13 24.07
CA LYS A 409 -6.73 -41.53 23.09
C LYS A 409 -7.09 -42.08 21.71
N TYR A 410 -7.54 -41.20 20.80
CA TYR A 410 -7.83 -41.54 19.42
C TYR A 410 -6.55 -41.65 18.62
N LEU A 411 -6.59 -42.36 17.50
CA LEU A 411 -5.49 -42.40 16.53
C LEU A 411 -5.25 -41.02 15.94
N GLY A 412 -4.01 -40.72 15.67
CA GLY A 412 -3.61 -39.42 15.13
C GLY A 412 -3.88 -39.28 13.61
N GLU A 413 -3.78 -38.08 13.13
CA GLU A 413 -3.85 -37.73 11.72
C GLU A 413 -2.64 -36.85 11.38
N ARG A 414 -2.06 -37.07 10.21
CA ARG A 414 -0.99 -36.22 9.67
C ARG A 414 -1.47 -35.62 8.34
N VAL A 415 -1.38 -34.32 8.23
CA VAL A 415 -1.70 -33.57 7.00
C VAL A 415 -0.41 -32.97 6.47
N ASN A 416 -0.12 -33.18 5.19
CA ASN A 416 1.04 -32.62 4.51
C ASN A 416 0.56 -31.92 3.24
N THR A 417 0.75 -30.60 3.18
CA THR A 417 0.49 -29.77 2.01
C THR A 417 1.82 -29.34 1.39
N ASN A 418 2.02 -29.62 0.11
CA ASN A 418 3.19 -29.13 -0.62
C ASN A 418 2.68 -28.39 -1.85
N GLU A 419 2.88 -27.09 -1.83
CA GLU A 419 2.43 -26.18 -2.89
C GLU A 419 3.63 -25.56 -3.61
N ASN A 420 3.64 -25.67 -4.93
CA ASN A 420 4.66 -25.09 -5.79
C ASN A 420 4.00 -24.21 -6.82
N GLN A 421 4.42 -22.93 -6.88
CA GLN A 421 3.92 -21.96 -7.84
C GLN A 421 5.07 -21.38 -8.68
N ASP A 422 4.88 -21.37 -9.99
CA ASP A 422 5.68 -20.60 -10.95
C ASP A 422 4.82 -19.52 -11.60
N SER A 423 5.31 -18.27 -11.60
CA SER A 423 4.63 -17.14 -12.23
C SER A 423 5.55 -16.38 -13.17
N GLU A 424 5.03 -15.94 -14.32
CA GLU A 424 5.74 -15.10 -15.28
C GLU A 424 4.89 -13.91 -15.68
N LEU A 425 5.50 -12.74 -15.75
CA LEU A 425 4.89 -11.49 -16.19
C LEU A 425 5.75 -10.83 -17.25
N TYR A 426 5.11 -10.46 -18.36
CA TYR A 426 5.66 -9.60 -19.41
C TYR A 426 4.75 -8.39 -19.53
N LYS A 427 5.32 -7.18 -19.49
CA LYS A 427 4.56 -5.94 -19.60
C LYS A 427 5.34 -4.94 -20.45
N ILE A 428 4.65 -4.26 -21.36
CA ILE A 428 5.20 -3.18 -22.17
C ILE A 428 4.20 -2.04 -22.15
N ASP A 429 4.64 -0.88 -21.70
CA ASP A 429 3.86 0.36 -21.71
C ASP A 429 4.57 1.39 -22.57
N TYR A 430 3.83 2.07 -23.44
CA TYR A 430 4.28 3.20 -24.22
C TYR A 430 3.41 4.41 -23.94
N VAL A 431 4.03 5.51 -23.54
CA VAL A 431 3.38 6.78 -23.24
C VAL A 431 3.84 7.82 -24.25
N LEU A 432 2.90 8.46 -24.91
CA LEU A 432 3.14 9.51 -25.91
C LEU A 432 2.47 10.81 -25.46
N PRO A 433 3.23 11.83 -25.04
CA PRO A 433 2.68 13.16 -24.81
C PRO A 433 2.15 13.76 -26.10
N LEU A 434 0.99 14.42 -26.04
CA LEU A 434 0.31 15.09 -27.15
C LEU A 434 0.09 16.56 -26.78
N GLY A 435 0.98 17.44 -27.21
CA GLY A 435 1.02 18.83 -26.76
C GLY A 435 1.49 18.94 -25.29
N ASP A 436 1.07 20.01 -24.61
CA ASP A 436 1.50 20.29 -23.24
C ASP A 436 0.65 19.53 -22.19
N ASP A 437 -0.62 19.28 -22.49
CA ASP A 437 -1.60 18.77 -21.53
C ASP A 437 -2.22 17.42 -21.93
N GLY A 438 -1.83 16.86 -23.08
CA GLY A 438 -2.39 15.62 -23.63
C GLY A 438 -1.44 14.45 -23.51
N GLN A 439 -1.97 13.24 -23.30
CA GLN A 439 -1.21 12.01 -23.22
C GLN A 439 -1.98 10.85 -23.81
N PHE A 440 -1.32 10.08 -24.65
CA PHE A 440 -1.83 8.83 -25.21
C PHE A 440 -0.98 7.67 -24.71
N GLU A 441 -1.60 6.58 -24.29
CA GLU A 441 -0.91 5.40 -23.78
C GLU A 441 -1.40 4.14 -24.49
N LEU A 442 -0.46 3.25 -24.73
CA LEU A 442 -0.68 1.88 -25.22
C LEU A 442 0.06 0.91 -24.33
N GLY A 443 -0.48 -0.26 -24.12
CA GLY A 443 0.27 -1.30 -23.42
C GLY A 443 -0.21 -2.70 -23.73
N PHE A 444 0.71 -3.61 -23.49
CA PHE A 444 0.51 -5.05 -23.57
C PHE A 444 0.97 -5.69 -22.26
N ARG A 445 0.22 -6.69 -21.80
CA ARG A 445 0.60 -7.50 -20.65
C ARG A 445 0.23 -8.96 -20.89
N ARG A 446 1.17 -9.85 -20.54
CA ARG A 446 0.95 -11.28 -20.44
C ARG A 446 1.35 -11.76 -19.07
N SER A 447 0.46 -12.46 -18.40
CA SER A 447 0.67 -13.11 -17.12
C SER A 447 0.36 -14.60 -17.26
N ASN A 448 1.26 -15.44 -16.75
CA ASN A 448 1.07 -16.88 -16.68
C ASN A 448 1.36 -17.33 -15.25
N ARG A 449 0.44 -18.08 -14.64
CA ARG A 449 0.59 -18.67 -13.31
C ARG A 449 0.32 -20.16 -13.40
N TYR A 450 1.23 -20.92 -12.88
CA TYR A 450 1.19 -22.37 -12.79
C TYR A 450 1.38 -22.77 -11.33
N GLN A 451 0.48 -23.62 -10.81
CA GLN A 451 0.50 -24.08 -9.43
C GLN A 451 0.19 -25.56 -9.36
N ILE A 452 0.97 -26.27 -8.56
CA ILE A 452 0.72 -27.66 -8.17
C ILE A 452 0.57 -27.68 -6.65
N THR A 453 -0.49 -28.30 -6.16
CA THR A 453 -0.70 -28.52 -4.74
C THR A 453 -0.86 -30.02 -4.51
N ASP A 454 0.06 -30.61 -3.76
CA ASP A 454 -0.03 -31.97 -3.27
C ASP A 454 -0.56 -31.93 -1.84
N TYR A 455 -1.74 -32.47 -1.62
CA TYR A 455 -2.42 -32.54 -0.33
C TYR A 455 -2.53 -33.98 0.11
N LEU A 456 -1.76 -34.38 1.11
CA LEU A 456 -1.65 -35.75 1.63
C LEU A 456 -2.20 -35.79 3.05
N VAL A 457 -3.25 -36.58 3.25
CA VAL A 457 -3.79 -36.93 4.57
C VAL A 457 -3.44 -38.36 4.88
N GLU A 458 -2.94 -38.62 6.07
CA GLU A 458 -2.57 -39.94 6.55
C GLU A 458 -3.16 -40.18 7.93
N ASP A 459 -3.79 -41.32 8.09
CA ASP A 459 -4.37 -41.76 9.36
C ASP A 459 -3.37 -42.69 10.10
N GLU A 460 -3.19 -42.48 11.39
CA GLU A 460 -2.37 -43.38 12.24
C GLU A 460 -3.08 -44.73 12.42
N ASN A 461 -2.35 -45.84 12.28
CA ASN A 461 -2.87 -47.16 12.58
C ASN A 461 -2.53 -47.59 14.02
N LEU A 462 -3.00 -48.75 14.43
CA LEU A 462 -2.76 -49.31 15.78
C LEU A 462 -1.28 -49.61 16.07
N ASN A 463 -0.44 -49.67 15.04
CA ASN A 463 1.00 -49.88 15.17
C ASN A 463 1.78 -48.55 15.27
N GLY A 464 1.10 -47.41 15.18
CA GLY A 464 1.72 -46.08 15.16
C GLY A 464 2.23 -45.64 13.79
N GLU A 465 1.87 -46.33 12.69
CA GLU A 465 2.27 -45.99 11.32
C GLU A 465 1.20 -45.08 10.69
N PHE A 466 1.61 -44.09 9.95
CA PHE A 466 0.72 -43.22 9.17
C PHE A 466 0.46 -43.80 7.79
N ILE A 467 -0.78 -44.08 7.46
CA ILE A 467 -1.22 -44.69 6.20
C ILE A 467 -2.03 -43.66 5.41
N LYS A 468 -1.73 -43.49 4.11
CA LYS A 468 -2.41 -42.56 3.21
C LYS A 468 -3.93 -42.81 3.19
N ASN A 469 -4.68 -41.75 3.51
CA ASN A 469 -6.13 -41.69 3.33
C ASN A 469 -6.44 -41.24 1.90
N THR A 470 -6.81 -42.20 1.03
CA THR A 470 -7.07 -41.95 -0.39
C THR A 470 -8.33 -41.13 -0.64
N ASN A 471 -9.25 -41.08 0.32
CA ASN A 471 -10.49 -40.29 0.19
C ASN A 471 -10.30 -38.81 0.47
N LEU A 472 -9.23 -38.46 1.22
CA LEU A 472 -8.93 -37.10 1.65
C LEU A 472 -7.68 -36.53 0.97
N SER A 473 -6.83 -37.37 0.37
CA SER A 473 -5.60 -36.92 -0.32
C SER A 473 -5.88 -36.56 -1.77
N ASN A 474 -5.18 -35.56 -2.30
CA ASN A 474 -5.34 -35.12 -3.69
C ASN A 474 -4.16 -34.34 -4.23
N ASN A 475 -4.06 -34.31 -5.56
CA ASN A 475 -3.13 -33.47 -6.30
C ASN A 475 -3.91 -32.54 -7.22
N LEU A 476 -3.74 -31.26 -7.05
CA LEU A 476 -4.36 -30.19 -7.84
C LEU A 476 -3.32 -29.56 -8.78
N TYR A 477 -3.69 -29.45 -10.04
CA TYR A 477 -2.99 -28.66 -11.03
C TYR A 477 -3.84 -27.45 -11.42
N TYR A 478 -3.28 -26.27 -11.30
CA TYR A 478 -3.92 -25.02 -11.68
C TYR A 478 -3.03 -24.24 -12.65
N ASN A 479 -3.58 -23.81 -13.78
CA ASN A 479 -2.88 -22.96 -14.74
C ASN A 479 -3.79 -21.82 -15.20
N GLU A 480 -3.35 -20.58 -14.99
CA GLU A 480 -4.03 -19.37 -15.42
C GLU A 480 -3.15 -18.58 -16.38
N LYS A 481 -3.71 -18.18 -17.52
CA LYS A 481 -3.06 -17.32 -18.52
C LYS A 481 -3.95 -16.13 -18.82
N ILE A 482 -3.38 -14.93 -18.77
CA ILE A 482 -4.08 -13.67 -19.09
C ILE A 482 -3.22 -12.90 -20.08
N ASN A 483 -3.78 -12.62 -21.27
CA ASN A 483 -3.23 -11.70 -22.24
C ASN A 483 -4.10 -10.44 -22.25
N ALA A 484 -3.49 -9.27 -22.14
CA ALA A 484 -4.21 -8.02 -22.07
C ALA A 484 -3.58 -6.96 -22.96
N PHE A 485 -4.45 -6.19 -23.64
CA PHE A 485 -4.09 -5.00 -24.40
C PHE A 485 -4.89 -3.83 -23.87
N TYR A 486 -4.26 -2.68 -23.72
CA TYR A 486 -4.98 -1.48 -23.33
C TYR A 486 -4.54 -0.27 -24.15
N THR A 487 -5.45 0.67 -24.23
CA THR A 487 -5.20 2.01 -24.75
C THR A 487 -5.92 3.01 -23.85
N GLN A 488 -5.31 4.17 -23.65
CA GLN A 488 -5.97 5.27 -22.97
C GLN A 488 -5.49 6.62 -23.49
N TYR A 489 -6.39 7.60 -23.39
CA TYR A 489 -6.13 8.98 -23.77
C TYR A 489 -6.59 9.91 -22.66
N GLY A 490 -5.68 10.76 -22.19
CA GLY A 490 -5.95 11.79 -21.19
C GLY A 490 -5.57 13.17 -21.73
N ASN A 491 -6.31 14.19 -21.32
CA ASN A 491 -6.00 15.57 -21.63
C ASN A 491 -6.56 16.50 -20.54
N LYS A 492 -5.96 17.69 -20.40
CA LYS A 492 -6.48 18.80 -19.61
C LYS A 492 -6.80 19.96 -20.56
N THR A 493 -8.07 20.38 -20.57
CA THR A 493 -8.54 21.52 -21.35
C THR A 493 -9.13 22.55 -20.40
N ASN A 494 -8.42 23.66 -20.17
CA ASN A 494 -8.80 24.66 -19.19
C ASN A 494 -9.08 24.05 -17.81
N LYS A 495 -10.36 23.99 -17.41
CA LYS A 495 -10.82 23.48 -16.11
C LYS A 495 -11.19 21.99 -16.11
N LEU A 496 -11.22 21.34 -17.28
CA LEU A 496 -11.62 19.95 -17.43
C LEU A 496 -10.41 19.08 -17.68
N SER A 497 -10.14 18.14 -16.79
CA SER A 497 -9.20 17.04 -17.00
C SER A 497 -9.99 15.76 -17.24
N PHE A 498 -9.59 14.95 -18.21
CA PHE A 498 -10.25 13.68 -18.50
C PHE A 498 -9.25 12.59 -18.88
N LEU A 499 -9.62 11.35 -18.58
CA LEU A 499 -8.91 10.15 -18.99
C LEU A 499 -9.92 9.10 -19.43
N PHE A 500 -9.85 8.67 -20.68
CA PHE A 500 -10.65 7.59 -21.26
C PHE A 500 -9.75 6.41 -21.56
N GLY A 501 -10.11 5.24 -21.09
CA GLY A 501 -9.33 4.03 -21.28
C GLY A 501 -10.19 2.84 -21.67
N LEU A 502 -9.62 1.94 -22.45
CA LEU A 502 -10.21 0.65 -22.79
C LEU A 502 -9.14 -0.43 -22.69
N ARG A 503 -9.47 -1.48 -21.96
CA ARG A 503 -8.63 -2.67 -21.80
C ARG A 503 -9.40 -3.90 -22.29
N PHE A 504 -8.75 -4.74 -23.06
CA PHE A 504 -9.22 -6.06 -23.47
C PHE A 504 -8.37 -7.13 -22.78
N GLU A 505 -9.02 -8.13 -22.19
CA GLU A 505 -8.35 -9.29 -21.61
C GLU A 505 -8.91 -10.59 -22.20
N GLU A 506 -8.01 -11.43 -22.68
CA GLU A 506 -8.23 -12.84 -22.95
C GLU A 506 -7.64 -13.64 -21.79
N SER A 507 -8.47 -14.37 -21.09
CA SER A 507 -8.05 -15.21 -19.96
C SER A 507 -8.48 -16.65 -20.10
N SER A 508 -7.62 -17.57 -19.68
CA SER A 508 -7.94 -19.01 -19.61
C SER A 508 -7.46 -19.58 -18.31
N THR A 509 -8.31 -20.38 -17.68
CA THR A 509 -8.02 -21.12 -16.43
C THR A 509 -8.25 -22.61 -16.68
N ASN A 510 -7.23 -23.42 -16.39
CA ASN A 510 -7.30 -24.86 -16.47
C ASN A 510 -7.01 -25.45 -15.08
N VAL A 511 -7.94 -26.24 -14.59
CA VAL A 511 -7.88 -26.94 -13.29
C VAL A 511 -8.01 -28.43 -13.53
N LYS A 512 -7.02 -29.19 -13.08
CA LYS A 512 -7.04 -30.65 -13.13
C LYS A 512 -6.86 -31.22 -11.74
N GLN A 513 -7.60 -32.23 -11.46
CA GLN A 513 -7.45 -33.03 -10.25
C GLN A 513 -7.18 -34.47 -10.64
N PHE A 514 -6.17 -35.05 -10.04
CA PHE A 514 -5.69 -36.35 -10.46
C PHE A 514 -6.52 -37.49 -9.84
N GLU A 515 -6.82 -37.41 -8.54
CA GLU A 515 -7.55 -38.50 -7.84
C GLU A 515 -9.03 -38.57 -8.27
N SER A 516 -9.70 -37.46 -8.44
CA SER A 516 -11.11 -37.43 -8.88
C SER A 516 -11.30 -37.45 -10.40
N ASN A 517 -10.19 -37.40 -11.17
CA ASN A 517 -10.16 -37.27 -12.64
C ASN A 517 -11.03 -36.11 -13.16
N SER A 518 -11.13 -35.04 -12.38
CA SER A 518 -11.92 -33.84 -12.71
C SER A 518 -11.06 -32.84 -13.46
N ASN A 519 -11.61 -32.29 -14.55
CA ASN A 519 -10.96 -31.26 -15.34
C ASN A 519 -11.96 -30.13 -15.67
N SER A 520 -11.58 -28.92 -15.34
CA SER A 520 -12.34 -27.70 -15.67
C SER A 520 -11.46 -26.77 -16.50
N ASN A 521 -11.96 -26.35 -17.66
CA ASN A 521 -11.28 -25.39 -18.53
C ASN A 521 -12.24 -24.25 -18.87
N LYS A 522 -11.89 -23.03 -18.44
CA LYS A 522 -12.70 -21.83 -18.65
C LYS A 522 -11.92 -20.80 -19.47
N LYS A 523 -12.59 -20.16 -20.42
CA LYS A 523 -12.02 -19.08 -21.26
C LYS A 523 -12.97 -17.88 -21.25
N TYR A 524 -12.40 -16.69 -21.11
CA TYR A 524 -13.12 -15.42 -21.06
C TYR A 524 -12.45 -14.40 -21.97
N ASN A 525 -13.26 -13.59 -22.67
CA ASN A 525 -12.82 -12.47 -23.48
C ASN A 525 -13.62 -11.25 -23.08
N ASP A 526 -12.98 -10.29 -22.42
CA ASP A 526 -13.70 -9.19 -21.75
C ASP A 526 -13.11 -7.82 -22.09
N PHE A 527 -14.00 -6.82 -22.17
CA PHE A 527 -13.65 -5.42 -22.26
C PHE A 527 -13.89 -4.70 -20.93
N PHE A 528 -12.92 -3.87 -20.56
CA PHE A 528 -12.91 -3.11 -19.32
C PHE A 528 -12.74 -1.61 -19.63
N PRO A 529 -13.83 -0.89 -19.89
CA PRO A 529 -13.79 0.56 -20.08
C PRO A 529 -13.56 1.28 -18.76
N THR A 530 -12.83 2.41 -18.83
CA THR A 530 -12.59 3.32 -17.71
C THR A 530 -12.77 4.76 -18.16
N ILE A 531 -13.35 5.58 -17.27
CA ILE A 531 -13.56 7.02 -17.49
C ILE A 531 -13.21 7.71 -16.17
N ASN A 532 -12.28 8.67 -16.22
CA ASN A 532 -11.99 9.55 -15.10
C ASN A 532 -12.09 10.99 -15.58
N LEU A 533 -12.92 11.79 -14.92
CA LEU A 533 -13.12 13.20 -15.21
C LEU A 533 -12.84 14.02 -13.95
N ALA A 534 -12.21 15.18 -14.08
CA ALA A 534 -12.13 16.18 -13.03
C ALA A 534 -12.41 17.55 -13.58
N TYR A 535 -13.28 18.30 -12.91
CA TYR A 535 -13.61 19.67 -13.25
C TYR A 535 -13.20 20.61 -12.12
N GLU A 536 -12.31 21.55 -12.40
CA GLU A 536 -11.85 22.58 -11.48
C GLU A 536 -12.90 23.70 -11.37
N LEU A 537 -13.63 23.74 -10.26
CA LEU A 537 -14.58 24.82 -9.97
C LEU A 537 -13.84 26.11 -9.69
N LYS A 538 -12.80 26.01 -8.84
CA LYS A 538 -11.87 27.07 -8.44
C LYS A 538 -10.49 26.46 -8.27
N GLU A 539 -9.46 27.28 -8.10
CA GLU A 539 -8.06 26.87 -7.96
C GLU A 539 -7.81 25.72 -6.93
N ASN A 540 -8.62 25.67 -5.86
CA ASN A 540 -8.49 24.69 -4.77
C ASN A 540 -9.77 23.85 -4.58
N GLU A 541 -10.60 23.73 -5.60
CA GLU A 541 -11.90 23.10 -5.50
C GLU A 541 -12.23 22.37 -6.80
N SER A 542 -12.48 21.07 -6.74
CA SER A 542 -12.77 20.24 -7.90
C SER A 542 -13.84 19.19 -7.64
N ILE A 543 -14.54 18.82 -8.70
CA ILE A 543 -15.44 17.67 -8.75
C ILE A 543 -14.79 16.60 -9.63
N THR A 544 -14.87 15.35 -9.21
CA THR A 544 -14.36 14.19 -9.96
C THR A 544 -15.49 13.21 -10.23
N LEU A 545 -15.45 12.56 -11.40
CA LEU A 545 -16.33 11.47 -11.75
C LEU A 545 -15.50 10.33 -12.32
N GLY A 546 -15.57 9.16 -11.65
CA GLY A 546 -14.93 7.93 -12.10
C GLY A 546 -15.97 6.87 -12.49
N TYR A 547 -15.70 6.16 -13.58
CA TYR A 547 -16.40 4.94 -13.98
C TYR A 547 -15.40 3.86 -14.33
N ASN A 548 -15.62 2.64 -13.86
CA ASN A 548 -14.83 1.49 -14.25
C ASN A 548 -15.65 0.20 -14.27
N ARG A 549 -15.26 -0.72 -15.16
CA ARG A 549 -15.68 -2.12 -15.12
C ARG A 549 -14.50 -3.00 -14.70
N ARG A 550 -14.74 -3.97 -13.83
CA ARG A 550 -13.70 -4.83 -13.25
C ARG A 550 -14.16 -6.28 -13.15
N ILE A 551 -13.20 -7.18 -12.95
CA ILE A 551 -13.42 -8.62 -12.76
C ILE A 551 -12.77 -9.09 -11.45
N SER A 552 -13.33 -10.11 -10.82
CA SER A 552 -12.69 -10.91 -9.79
C SER A 552 -12.80 -12.38 -10.15
N ARG A 553 -11.64 -13.01 -10.38
CA ARG A 553 -11.55 -14.43 -10.71
C ARG A 553 -11.49 -15.26 -9.43
N PRO A 554 -12.13 -16.43 -9.40
CA PRO A 554 -11.99 -17.33 -8.24
C PRO A 554 -10.53 -17.76 -8.06
N ARG A 555 -10.04 -17.70 -6.83
CA ARG A 555 -8.67 -18.18 -6.49
C ARG A 555 -8.61 -19.71 -6.56
N SER A 556 -7.42 -20.29 -6.72
CA SER A 556 -7.18 -21.75 -6.75
C SER A 556 -7.82 -22.47 -5.57
N TYR A 557 -7.69 -21.94 -4.36
CA TYR A 557 -8.31 -22.47 -3.14
C TYR A 557 -9.84 -22.55 -3.22
N PHE A 558 -10.52 -21.59 -3.84
CA PHE A 558 -11.99 -21.60 -3.94
C PHE A 558 -12.52 -22.57 -4.99
N ILE A 559 -11.70 -22.99 -5.93
CA ILE A 559 -12.08 -23.95 -6.98
C ILE A 559 -11.57 -25.36 -6.72
N ASN A 560 -10.77 -25.56 -5.67
CA ASN A 560 -10.30 -26.87 -5.26
C ASN A 560 -11.44 -27.65 -4.59
N PRO A 561 -12.07 -28.67 -5.26
CA PRO A 561 -13.22 -29.39 -4.69
C PRO A 561 -12.84 -30.42 -3.63
N PHE A 562 -11.60 -30.42 -3.15
CA PHE A 562 -11.17 -31.34 -2.12
C PHE A 562 -11.54 -30.83 -0.72
N PRO A 563 -12.08 -31.70 0.14
CA PRO A 563 -12.41 -31.32 1.50
C PRO A 563 -11.16 -31.08 2.34
N SER A 564 -11.00 -29.87 2.85
CA SER A 564 -10.01 -29.60 3.91
C SER A 564 -10.69 -29.75 5.27
N ARG A 565 -10.16 -30.63 6.14
CA ARG A 565 -10.77 -30.92 7.44
C ARG A 565 -10.47 -29.83 8.45
N THR A 566 -11.52 -29.14 8.89
CA THR A 566 -11.48 -28.22 10.02
C THR A 566 -11.88 -28.91 11.33
N SER A 567 -12.74 -29.93 11.24
CA SER A 567 -13.17 -30.78 12.37
C SER A 567 -13.77 -32.10 11.89
N GLU A 568 -14.13 -33.01 12.80
CA GLU A 568 -14.86 -34.26 12.46
C GLU A 568 -16.25 -33.99 11.87
N THR A 569 -16.87 -32.88 12.24
CA THR A 569 -18.24 -32.51 11.89
C THR A 569 -18.33 -31.40 10.83
N SER A 570 -17.19 -30.81 10.42
CA SER A 570 -17.18 -29.73 9.43
C SER A 570 -15.93 -29.73 8.57
N PHE A 571 -16.10 -29.34 7.29
CA PHE A 571 -14.99 -29.17 6.37
C PHE A 571 -15.27 -28.06 5.36
N PHE A 572 -14.21 -27.50 4.79
CA PHE A 572 -14.30 -26.62 3.64
C PHE A 572 -14.11 -27.43 2.36
N GLN A 573 -14.88 -27.10 1.32
CA GLN A 573 -14.74 -27.68 -0.02
C GLN A 573 -14.97 -26.59 -1.06
N GLY A 574 -13.98 -26.35 -1.92
CA GLY A 574 -14.10 -25.41 -3.02
C GLY A 574 -15.07 -25.91 -4.12
N ASN A 575 -15.35 -25.03 -5.06
CA ASN A 575 -16.30 -25.28 -6.15
C ASN A 575 -15.66 -24.97 -7.51
N PRO A 576 -15.33 -25.98 -8.35
CA PRO A 576 -14.65 -25.78 -9.64
C PRO A 576 -15.56 -25.09 -10.69
N TYR A 577 -16.85 -24.95 -10.40
CA TYR A 577 -17.83 -24.35 -11.30
C TYR A 577 -18.05 -22.85 -11.06
N LEU A 578 -17.31 -22.25 -10.12
CA LEU A 578 -17.39 -20.82 -9.85
C LEU A 578 -17.08 -19.98 -11.08
N ASN A 579 -17.95 -19.01 -11.35
CA ASN A 579 -17.76 -18.01 -12.39
C ASN A 579 -17.05 -16.75 -11.82
N PRO A 580 -16.36 -15.95 -12.65
CA PRO A 580 -15.85 -14.67 -12.22
C PRO A 580 -16.98 -13.70 -11.85
N THR A 581 -16.73 -12.87 -10.86
CA THR A 581 -17.58 -11.72 -10.52
C THR A 581 -17.23 -10.54 -11.40
N TYR A 582 -18.21 -9.88 -12.01
CA TYR A 582 -18.06 -8.63 -12.75
C TYR A 582 -18.67 -7.47 -11.99
N SER A 583 -17.96 -6.35 -11.90
CA SER A 583 -18.39 -5.17 -11.16
C SER A 583 -18.32 -3.93 -12.04
N ASN A 584 -19.36 -3.08 -11.98
CA ASN A 584 -19.39 -1.75 -12.55
C ASN A 584 -19.49 -0.75 -11.40
N GLY A 585 -18.58 0.23 -11.36
CA GLY A 585 -18.51 1.23 -10.31
C GLY A 585 -18.58 2.64 -10.88
N ILE A 586 -19.32 3.52 -10.19
CA ILE A 586 -19.36 4.98 -10.42
C ILE A 586 -18.99 5.64 -9.10
N ASP A 587 -18.10 6.61 -9.16
CA ASP A 587 -17.64 7.38 -7.99
C ASP A 587 -17.68 8.88 -8.34
N LEU A 588 -18.48 9.65 -7.60
CA LEU A 588 -18.59 11.11 -7.74
C LEU A 588 -17.93 11.75 -6.51
N GLY A 589 -16.80 12.41 -6.73
CA GLY A 589 -15.99 13.03 -5.69
C GLY A 589 -16.08 14.56 -5.70
N TYR A 590 -15.90 15.17 -4.53
CA TYR A 590 -15.74 16.61 -4.34
C TYR A 590 -14.52 16.84 -3.45
N LEU A 591 -13.55 17.59 -3.95
CA LEU A 591 -12.33 17.99 -3.23
C LEU A 591 -12.31 19.50 -3.02
N LYS A 592 -12.05 19.91 -1.78
CA LYS A 592 -11.79 21.32 -1.44
C LYS A 592 -10.58 21.44 -0.53
N ARG A 593 -9.62 22.25 -0.96
CA ARG A 593 -8.44 22.60 -0.17
C ARG A 593 -8.58 24.02 0.35
N LEU A 594 -8.53 24.16 1.67
CA LEU A 594 -8.49 25.44 2.39
C LEU A 594 -7.11 25.54 3.04
N ASN A 595 -6.68 26.74 3.43
CA ASN A 595 -5.34 26.98 3.97
C ASN A 595 -4.89 25.96 5.05
N LYS A 596 -5.83 25.55 5.92
CA LYS A 596 -5.56 24.63 7.04
C LYS A 596 -6.33 23.31 6.95
N THR A 597 -7.21 23.15 5.96
CA THR A 597 -8.14 22.02 5.90
C THR A 597 -8.23 21.49 4.48
N THR A 598 -8.12 20.19 4.33
CA THR A 598 -8.49 19.48 3.10
C THR A 598 -9.75 18.68 3.39
N LEU A 599 -10.77 18.88 2.59
CA LEU A 599 -12.04 18.14 2.63
C LEU A 599 -12.17 17.35 1.33
N ASN A 600 -12.43 16.06 1.44
CA ASN A 600 -12.76 15.21 0.32
C ASN A 600 -13.99 14.39 0.66
N GLY A 601 -15.05 14.52 -0.14
CA GLY A 601 -16.26 13.72 -0.03
C GLY A 601 -16.49 12.98 -1.33
N SER A 602 -16.98 11.73 -1.28
CA SER A 602 -17.44 11.00 -2.46
C SER A 602 -18.74 10.27 -2.22
N VAL A 603 -19.55 10.18 -3.26
CA VAL A 603 -20.72 9.31 -3.34
C VAL A 603 -20.40 8.25 -4.40
N TYR A 604 -20.60 6.98 -4.05
CA TYR A 604 -20.30 5.91 -4.97
C TYR A 604 -21.47 4.92 -5.09
N TYR A 605 -21.57 4.34 -6.28
CA TYR A 605 -22.48 3.26 -6.59
C TYR A 605 -21.70 2.14 -7.26
N LYS A 606 -21.90 0.90 -6.83
CA LYS A 606 -21.27 -0.28 -7.40
C LYS A 606 -22.30 -1.41 -7.54
N LYS A 607 -22.35 -2.01 -8.73
CA LYS A 607 -23.13 -3.21 -9.01
C LYS A 607 -22.23 -4.34 -9.45
N SER A 608 -22.28 -5.44 -8.71
CA SER A 608 -21.54 -6.67 -8.98
C SER A 608 -22.50 -7.79 -9.32
N ASN A 609 -22.19 -8.56 -10.36
CA ASN A 609 -22.96 -9.74 -10.77
C ASN A 609 -22.10 -10.99 -10.58
N GLU A 610 -22.73 -12.15 -10.43
CA GLU A 610 -22.08 -13.44 -10.18
C GLU A 610 -21.16 -13.38 -8.95
N ILE A 611 -21.61 -12.71 -7.88
CA ILE A 611 -20.81 -12.59 -6.66
C ILE A 611 -20.63 -13.97 -6.02
N PHE A 612 -19.43 -14.32 -5.63
CA PHE A 612 -19.22 -15.51 -4.82
C PHE A 612 -19.29 -15.20 -3.32
N THR A 613 -20.00 -16.06 -2.63
CA THR A 613 -20.16 -16.05 -1.18
C THR A 613 -20.00 -17.46 -0.65
N PHE A 614 -19.83 -17.59 0.65
CA PHE A 614 -19.75 -18.89 1.30
C PHE A 614 -21.09 -19.26 1.89
N ILE A 615 -21.52 -20.48 1.61
CA ILE A 615 -22.64 -21.12 2.28
C ILE A 615 -22.14 -22.23 3.18
N THR A 616 -22.92 -22.56 4.17
CA THR A 616 -22.71 -23.71 5.03
C THR A 616 -23.97 -24.58 4.94
N GLU A 617 -23.81 -25.83 4.53
CA GLU A 617 -24.90 -26.74 4.33
C GLU A 617 -24.62 -28.13 4.92
N ALA A 618 -25.61 -28.85 5.31
CA ALA A 618 -25.50 -30.26 5.71
C ALA A 618 -25.19 -31.14 4.48
N THR A 619 -24.19 -32.02 4.58
CA THR A 619 -23.81 -32.90 3.46
C THR A 619 -24.79 -34.07 3.25
N GLY A 620 -25.71 -34.27 4.16
CA GLY A 620 -26.53 -35.47 4.24
C GLY A 620 -25.84 -36.65 4.95
N ASN A 621 -24.51 -36.55 5.16
CA ASN A 621 -23.76 -37.51 5.94
C ASN A 621 -23.80 -37.15 7.42
N SER A 622 -23.63 -38.13 8.28
CA SER A 622 -23.50 -37.93 9.72
C SER A 622 -22.36 -38.78 10.24
N VAL A 623 -21.64 -38.24 11.23
CA VAL A 623 -20.62 -38.98 11.99
C VAL A 623 -21.16 -39.31 13.36
N LEU A 624 -20.76 -40.46 13.88
CA LEU A 624 -21.16 -40.89 15.22
C LEU A 624 -20.32 -40.11 16.24
N VAL A 625 -20.93 -39.20 16.95
CA VAL A 625 -20.32 -38.47 18.07
C VAL A 625 -21.08 -38.92 19.33
N ASN A 626 -20.46 -39.70 20.21
CA ASN A 626 -21.09 -40.26 21.42
C ASN A 626 -22.35 -41.11 21.11
N ASP A 627 -22.24 -42.02 20.18
CA ASP A 627 -23.39 -42.85 19.69
C ASP A 627 -24.56 -42.02 19.14
N ILE A 628 -24.41 -40.72 18.95
CA ILE A 628 -25.36 -39.81 18.34
C ILE A 628 -24.86 -39.44 16.94
N LEU A 629 -25.73 -39.59 15.95
CA LEU A 629 -25.45 -39.16 14.57
C LEU A 629 -25.48 -37.62 14.51
N VAL A 630 -24.30 -36.99 14.34
CA VAL A 630 -24.15 -35.54 14.16
C VAL A 630 -23.98 -35.26 12.66
N PRO A 631 -24.79 -34.37 12.07
CA PRO A 631 -24.67 -34.03 10.67
C PRO A 631 -23.32 -33.42 10.36
N VAL A 632 -22.70 -33.89 9.27
CA VAL A 632 -21.46 -33.27 8.74
C VAL A 632 -21.84 -32.06 7.91
N ILE A 633 -21.27 -30.91 8.23
CA ILE A 633 -21.53 -29.67 7.54
C ILE A 633 -20.37 -29.32 6.59
N ARG A 634 -20.70 -28.82 5.40
CA ARG A 634 -19.78 -28.40 4.38
C ARG A 634 -19.89 -26.88 4.21
N ARG A 635 -18.78 -26.20 4.30
CA ARG A 635 -18.65 -24.80 3.89
C ARG A 635 -18.10 -24.73 2.46
N SER A 636 -18.84 -24.12 1.54
CA SER A 636 -18.46 -24.08 0.12
C SER A 636 -18.74 -22.71 -0.50
N PRO A 637 -17.90 -22.20 -1.42
CA PRO A 637 -18.18 -20.99 -2.17
C PRO A 637 -19.19 -21.28 -3.30
N ILE A 638 -20.12 -20.35 -3.49
CA ILE A 638 -21.11 -20.36 -4.57
C ILE A 638 -21.19 -18.99 -5.24
N ASN A 639 -21.73 -18.93 -6.47
CA ASN A 639 -22.12 -17.67 -7.08
C ASN A 639 -23.55 -17.30 -6.68
N LEU A 640 -23.77 -16.05 -6.23
CA LEU A 640 -25.09 -15.44 -6.09
C LEU A 640 -25.30 -14.42 -7.21
N SER A 641 -26.58 -14.07 -7.49
CA SER A 641 -26.93 -13.27 -8.66
C SER A 641 -26.28 -11.89 -8.67
N SER A 642 -26.45 -11.08 -7.61
CA SER A 642 -25.92 -9.73 -7.60
C SER A 642 -25.74 -9.12 -6.21
N GLN A 643 -24.89 -8.10 -6.16
CA GLN A 643 -24.72 -7.19 -5.04
C GLN A 643 -24.74 -5.76 -5.54
N GLU A 644 -25.51 -4.91 -4.89
CA GLU A 644 -25.53 -3.46 -5.13
C GLU A 644 -25.05 -2.74 -3.87
N GLU A 645 -24.13 -1.79 -4.04
CA GLU A 645 -23.59 -0.98 -2.97
C GLU A 645 -23.74 0.49 -3.34
N ILE A 646 -24.34 1.29 -2.45
CA ILE A 646 -24.38 2.74 -2.53
C ILE A 646 -23.85 3.30 -1.24
N GLY A 647 -22.91 4.25 -1.33
CA GLY A 647 -22.25 4.78 -0.15
C GLY A 647 -21.76 6.19 -0.30
N ILE A 648 -21.40 6.76 0.86
CA ILE A 648 -20.82 8.09 1.01
C ILE A 648 -19.55 7.94 1.83
N GLU A 649 -18.45 8.47 1.33
CA GLU A 649 -17.17 8.55 2.03
C GLU A 649 -16.76 10.00 2.24
N PHE A 650 -16.29 10.32 3.43
CA PHE A 650 -15.82 11.65 3.76
C PHE A 650 -14.46 11.58 4.46
N ASN A 651 -13.46 12.30 3.93
CA ASN A 651 -12.12 12.42 4.46
C ASN A 651 -11.84 13.89 4.78
N THR A 652 -11.24 14.13 5.93
CA THR A 652 -10.80 15.48 6.32
C THR A 652 -9.44 15.46 6.97
N ASN A 653 -8.61 16.44 6.64
CA ASN A 653 -7.35 16.71 7.31
C ASN A 653 -7.32 18.18 7.72
N TYR A 654 -7.18 18.43 9.01
CA TYR A 654 -7.10 19.77 9.59
C TYR A 654 -5.74 19.98 10.26
N SER A 655 -4.97 20.96 9.80
CA SER A 655 -3.69 21.37 10.37
C SER A 655 -3.87 22.68 11.13
N HIS A 656 -4.15 22.58 12.44
CA HIS A 656 -4.30 23.76 13.28
C HIS A 656 -2.99 24.58 13.32
N SER A 657 -1.88 23.88 13.49
CA SER A 657 -0.52 24.42 13.51
C SER A 657 0.48 23.38 13.06
N LYS A 658 1.77 23.73 12.94
CA LYS A 658 2.87 22.78 12.72
C LYS A 658 2.94 21.66 13.77
N ASN A 659 2.43 21.94 14.98
CA ASN A 659 2.52 21.05 16.13
C ASN A 659 1.23 20.27 16.39
N TRP A 660 0.12 20.59 15.72
CA TRP A 660 -1.17 19.93 15.96
C TRP A 660 -1.96 19.74 14.66
N ARG A 661 -2.25 18.48 14.35
CA ARG A 661 -3.01 18.05 13.18
C ARG A 661 -4.04 17.00 13.58
N ILE A 662 -5.21 17.06 12.97
CA ILE A 662 -6.30 16.09 13.14
C ILE A 662 -6.73 15.63 11.76
N GLY A 663 -6.81 14.33 11.56
CA GLY A 663 -7.35 13.70 10.37
C GLY A 663 -8.53 12.80 10.71
N GLY A 664 -9.53 12.77 9.86
CA GLY A 664 -10.70 11.90 10.04
C GLY A 664 -11.18 11.30 8.73
N ASN A 665 -11.70 10.08 8.81
CA ASN A 665 -12.39 9.40 7.73
C ASN A 665 -13.67 8.78 8.26
N ILE A 666 -14.75 8.89 7.49
CA ILE A 666 -16.01 8.19 7.75
C ILE A 666 -16.52 7.63 6.42
N ASN A 667 -16.93 6.37 6.42
CA ASN A 667 -17.57 5.72 5.29
C ASN A 667 -18.89 5.09 5.73
N PHE A 668 -19.98 5.42 5.03
CA PHE A 668 -21.32 4.84 5.18
C PHE A 668 -21.73 4.22 3.86
N TYR A 669 -22.19 2.97 3.87
CA TYR A 669 -22.76 2.36 2.67
C TYR A 669 -23.87 1.38 2.99
N GLN A 670 -24.83 1.32 2.09
CA GLN A 670 -25.83 0.28 2.06
C GLN A 670 -25.40 -0.79 1.07
N SER A 671 -25.37 -2.04 1.50
CA SER A 671 -25.14 -3.21 0.67
C SER A 671 -26.43 -4.02 0.57
N ASN A 672 -26.84 -4.33 -0.65
CA ASN A 672 -27.99 -5.15 -0.96
C ASN A 672 -27.53 -6.36 -1.79
N VAL A 673 -27.60 -7.56 -1.22
CA VAL A 673 -27.26 -8.82 -1.88
C VAL A 673 -28.56 -9.53 -2.23
N VAL A 674 -28.65 -10.02 -3.46
CA VAL A 674 -29.82 -10.75 -3.96
C VAL A 674 -29.33 -12.03 -4.63
N GLY A 675 -29.94 -13.16 -4.29
CA GLY A 675 -29.68 -14.44 -4.92
C GLY A 675 -30.30 -15.62 -4.19
N SER A 676 -30.35 -16.73 -4.87
CA SER A 676 -30.81 -18.02 -4.32
C SER A 676 -29.86 -19.12 -4.76
N TYR A 677 -29.74 -20.14 -3.95
CA TYR A 677 -29.01 -21.36 -4.23
C TYR A 677 -29.75 -22.56 -3.61
N ASN A 678 -29.98 -23.63 -4.37
CA ASN A 678 -30.72 -24.80 -3.93
C ASN A 678 -32.07 -24.42 -3.27
N GLU A 679 -32.85 -23.53 -3.93
CA GLU A 679 -34.14 -23.01 -3.47
C GLU A 679 -34.10 -22.13 -2.20
N ILE A 680 -32.95 -22.02 -1.54
CA ILE A 680 -32.76 -21.17 -0.38
C ILE A 680 -32.42 -19.75 -0.84
N VAL A 681 -33.13 -18.75 -0.30
CA VAL A 681 -32.94 -17.33 -0.60
C VAL A 681 -31.91 -16.74 0.33
N TYR A 682 -30.82 -16.17 -0.24
CA TYR A 682 -29.72 -15.55 0.48
C TYR A 682 -29.72 -14.00 0.39
N ASN A 683 -30.93 -13.41 0.38
CA ASN A 683 -31.06 -11.97 0.31
C ASN A 683 -30.60 -11.29 1.62
N SER A 684 -29.84 -10.21 1.51
CA SER A 684 -29.49 -9.40 2.68
C SER A 684 -29.40 -7.93 2.32
N LYS A 685 -29.86 -7.07 3.22
CA LYS A 685 -29.79 -5.62 3.10
C LYS A 685 -29.21 -5.03 4.38
N ASN A 686 -28.07 -4.33 4.29
CA ASN A 686 -27.33 -3.85 5.45
C ASN A 686 -26.88 -2.41 5.25
N LEU A 687 -26.95 -1.63 6.31
CA LEU A 687 -26.24 -0.37 6.44
C LEU A 687 -24.99 -0.58 7.26
N ILE A 688 -23.85 -0.29 6.67
CA ILE A 688 -22.52 -0.53 7.25
C ILE A 688 -21.81 0.82 7.34
N TRP A 689 -21.12 1.06 8.46
CA TRP A 689 -20.32 2.25 8.57
C TRP A 689 -19.01 1.98 9.32
N SER A 690 -18.01 2.77 8.98
CA SER A 690 -16.71 2.75 9.63
C SER A 690 -16.17 4.16 9.74
N GLY A 691 -15.36 4.39 10.77
CA GLY A 691 -14.76 5.70 10.99
C GLY A 691 -13.39 5.58 11.61
N ARG A 692 -12.54 6.57 11.33
CA ARG A 692 -11.22 6.71 11.90
C ARG A 692 -10.93 8.15 12.24
N LEU A 693 -10.30 8.36 13.39
CA LEU A 693 -9.81 9.65 13.86
C LEU A 693 -8.32 9.50 14.20
N ASN A 694 -7.49 10.34 13.58
CA ASN A 694 -6.08 10.47 13.89
C ASN A 694 -5.82 11.83 14.53
N ASN A 695 -5.15 11.85 15.67
CA ASN A 695 -4.66 13.06 16.30
C ASN A 695 -3.14 13.01 16.39
N TYR A 696 -2.48 14.04 15.89
CA TYR A 696 -1.05 14.24 15.97
C TYR A 696 -0.77 15.51 16.74
N LEU A 697 0.03 15.42 17.79
CA LEU A 697 0.39 16.55 18.64
C LEU A 697 1.90 16.48 18.99
N LYS A 698 2.62 17.58 18.81
CA LYS A 698 3.98 17.71 19.32
C LYS A 698 3.92 18.24 20.76
N ILE A 699 4.37 17.40 21.70
CA ILE A 699 4.41 17.73 23.12
C ILE A 699 5.84 18.02 23.57
N PHE A 700 6.00 18.85 24.57
CA PHE A 700 7.33 19.25 25.14
C PHE A 700 8.31 19.69 24.06
N SER A 701 7.82 20.30 22.95
CA SER A 701 8.59 20.82 21.80
C SER A 701 9.47 19.78 21.06
N SER A 702 9.56 18.54 21.51
CA SER A 702 10.49 17.52 20.98
C SER A 702 9.92 16.10 20.85
N ILE A 703 8.76 15.82 21.43
CA ILE A 703 8.12 14.51 21.37
C ILE A 703 6.88 14.60 20.50
N ASP A 704 6.85 13.80 19.44
CA ASP A 704 5.69 13.64 18.59
C ASP A 704 4.79 12.58 19.21
N TRP A 705 3.55 12.95 19.54
CA TRP A 705 2.51 12.06 20.06
C TRP A 705 1.42 11.89 19.02
N GLN A 706 1.11 10.66 18.68
CA GLN A 706 0.02 10.33 17.76
C GLN A 706 -0.94 9.35 18.44
N THR A 707 -2.24 9.58 18.27
CA THR A 707 -3.30 8.67 18.72
C THR A 707 -4.25 8.42 17.57
N ARG A 708 -4.64 7.17 17.40
CA ARG A 708 -5.61 6.72 16.41
C ARG A 708 -6.75 5.99 17.09
N LEU A 709 -7.97 6.40 16.79
CA LEU A 709 -9.21 5.71 17.12
C LEU A 709 -9.81 5.16 15.83
N SER A 710 -10.11 3.89 15.78
CA SER A 710 -10.78 3.24 14.66
C SER A 710 -12.06 2.55 15.13
N TYR A 711 -13.14 2.74 14.40
CA TYR A 711 -14.41 2.06 14.60
C TYR A 711 -14.82 1.35 13.31
N ARG A 712 -15.28 0.11 13.45
CA ARG A 712 -15.88 -0.67 12.38
C ARG A 712 -17.25 -1.16 12.86
N GLY A 713 -18.31 -0.75 12.15
CA GLY A 713 -19.67 -1.14 12.46
C GLY A 713 -19.96 -2.61 12.20
N PRO A 714 -21.11 -3.11 12.68
CA PRO A 714 -21.52 -4.48 12.42
C PRO A 714 -21.75 -4.72 10.93
N GLN A 715 -21.52 -5.94 10.49
CA GLN A 715 -21.76 -6.36 9.12
C GLN A 715 -22.53 -7.68 9.10
N LYS A 716 -23.67 -7.67 8.45
CA LYS A 716 -24.55 -8.83 8.32
C LYS A 716 -24.45 -9.39 6.90
N ASN A 717 -24.34 -10.69 6.76
CA ASN A 717 -24.62 -11.42 5.53
C ASN A 717 -25.91 -12.24 5.69
N ALA A 718 -26.21 -13.15 4.77
CA ALA A 718 -27.45 -13.91 4.80
C ALA A 718 -27.67 -14.71 6.10
N ILE A 719 -26.61 -15.30 6.65
CA ILE A 719 -26.66 -16.22 7.78
C ILE A 719 -25.80 -15.80 8.97
N SER A 720 -24.92 -14.79 8.82
CA SER A 720 -24.03 -14.39 9.91
C SER A 720 -23.96 -12.88 10.09
N THR A 721 -23.65 -12.47 11.31
CA THR A 721 -23.47 -11.08 11.70
C THR A 721 -22.12 -10.93 12.41
N ARG A 722 -21.18 -10.23 11.78
CA ARG A 722 -19.98 -9.75 12.47
C ARG A 722 -20.36 -8.55 13.34
N LYS A 723 -19.98 -8.57 14.60
CA LYS A 723 -20.23 -7.46 15.53
C LYS A 723 -19.29 -6.28 15.28
N ALA A 724 -19.62 -5.11 15.83
CA ALA A 724 -18.77 -3.95 15.79
C ALA A 724 -17.46 -4.18 16.56
N SER A 725 -16.39 -3.50 16.10
CA SER A 725 -15.10 -3.47 16.78
C SER A 725 -14.56 -2.04 16.88
N VAL A 726 -13.86 -1.77 17.98
CA VAL A 726 -13.14 -0.51 18.24
C VAL A 726 -11.69 -0.83 18.48
N SER A 727 -10.77 -0.01 17.98
CA SER A 727 -9.37 -0.09 18.38
C SER A 727 -8.79 1.30 18.62
N THR A 728 -7.92 1.40 19.61
CA THR A 728 -7.21 2.63 19.98
C THR A 728 -5.73 2.36 20.07
N ASN A 729 -4.95 3.01 19.18
CA ASN A 729 -3.49 2.89 19.16
C ASN A 729 -2.87 4.24 19.50
N THR A 730 -1.73 4.23 20.22
CA THR A 730 -0.95 5.44 20.48
C THR A 730 0.53 5.21 20.26
N ALA A 731 1.24 6.27 19.88
CA ALA A 731 2.68 6.23 19.70
C ALA A 731 3.32 7.55 20.14
N PHE A 732 4.51 7.43 20.72
CA PHE A 732 5.38 8.52 21.12
C PHE A 732 6.71 8.38 20.37
N SER A 733 7.17 9.44 19.72
CA SER A 733 8.39 9.40 18.94
C SER A 733 9.27 10.60 19.26
N LYS A 734 10.58 10.36 19.36
CA LYS A 734 11.57 11.40 19.61
C LYS A 734 12.78 11.22 18.70
N ASP A 735 13.19 12.32 18.06
CA ASP A 735 14.44 12.34 17.34
C ASP A 735 15.60 12.64 18.31
N ILE A 736 16.70 11.92 18.14
CA ILE A 736 17.92 12.01 18.93
C ILE A 736 19.12 12.12 17.99
N PHE A 737 20.23 12.68 18.47
CA PHE A 737 21.45 12.90 17.70
C PHE A 737 21.25 13.72 16.40
N GLY A 738 20.48 14.81 16.49
CA GLY A 738 20.29 15.72 15.36
C GLY A 738 19.58 15.06 14.18
N ASP A 739 18.45 14.42 14.40
CA ASP A 739 17.61 13.72 13.40
C ASP A 739 18.21 12.44 12.78
N LYS A 740 19.44 12.06 13.17
CA LYS A 740 20.06 10.82 12.67
C LYS A 740 19.41 9.58 13.23
N MET A 741 18.84 9.66 14.43
CA MET A 741 18.17 8.53 15.07
C MET A 741 16.75 8.93 15.50
N THR A 742 15.83 7.99 15.43
CA THR A 742 14.46 8.15 15.92
C THR A 742 14.12 6.98 16.84
N LEU A 743 13.72 7.28 18.05
CA LEU A 743 13.16 6.31 19.01
C LEU A 743 11.65 6.45 19.01
N THR A 744 10.92 5.35 18.85
CA THR A 744 9.46 5.32 18.86
C THR A 744 8.98 4.24 19.83
N PHE A 745 8.09 4.61 20.76
CA PHE A 745 7.35 3.68 21.61
C PHE A 745 5.88 3.69 21.18
N LYS A 746 5.31 2.50 20.98
CA LYS A 746 3.95 2.31 20.46
C LYS A 746 3.19 1.34 21.34
N ILE A 747 1.90 1.62 21.53
CA ILE A 747 0.93 0.74 22.17
C ILE A 747 -0.23 0.52 21.21
N ASN A 748 -0.47 -0.71 20.80
CA ASN A 748 -1.63 -1.08 20.01
C ASN A 748 -2.74 -1.57 20.91
N ASP A 749 -3.98 -1.30 20.50
CA ASP A 749 -5.21 -1.72 21.17
C ASP A 749 -5.17 -1.52 22.68
N ILE A 750 -4.96 -0.26 23.12
CA ILE A 750 -4.79 0.12 24.53
C ILE A 750 -5.85 -0.49 25.45
N PHE A 751 -7.09 -0.61 24.95
CA PHE A 751 -8.26 -1.04 25.71
C PHE A 751 -8.63 -2.51 25.50
N GLU A 752 -7.88 -3.26 24.69
CA GLU A 752 -8.15 -4.68 24.34
C GLU A 752 -9.57 -4.88 23.76
N THR A 753 -9.96 -3.99 22.85
CA THR A 753 -11.31 -3.95 22.30
C THR A 753 -11.39 -4.40 20.84
N GLN A 754 -10.25 -4.70 20.21
CA GLN A 754 -10.16 -5.17 18.84
C GLN A 754 -10.40 -6.69 18.72
N ASN A 755 -11.57 -7.14 19.19
CA ASN A 755 -11.96 -8.54 19.10
C ASN A 755 -12.79 -8.76 17.82
N TRP A 756 -12.57 -9.92 17.20
CA TRP A 756 -13.40 -10.42 16.11
C TRP A 756 -14.52 -11.28 16.68
N ARG A 757 -15.77 -10.87 16.45
CA ARG A 757 -16.97 -11.55 16.96
C ARG A 757 -17.92 -11.83 15.81
N LEU A 758 -18.30 -13.09 15.65
CA LEU A 758 -19.21 -13.55 14.60
C LEU A 758 -20.36 -14.33 15.24
N GLU A 759 -21.60 -13.97 14.89
CA GLU A 759 -22.78 -14.78 15.15
C GLU A 759 -23.29 -15.35 13.84
N THR A 760 -23.50 -16.65 13.79
CA THR A 760 -24.10 -17.34 12.66
C THR A 760 -25.44 -17.93 13.09
N PHE A 761 -26.46 -17.75 12.26
CA PHE A 761 -27.82 -18.24 12.47
C PHE A 761 -28.22 -19.08 11.28
N SER A 762 -28.61 -20.33 11.53
CA SER A 762 -29.18 -21.26 10.55
C SER A 762 -30.51 -21.83 11.09
N GLU A 763 -31.27 -22.49 10.27
CA GLU A 763 -32.48 -23.20 10.71
C GLU A 763 -32.19 -24.35 11.69
N THR A 764 -30.95 -24.88 11.65
CA THR A 764 -30.55 -26.05 12.44
C THR A 764 -29.60 -25.76 13.58
N TYR A 765 -28.94 -24.58 13.58
CA TYR A 765 -28.00 -24.22 14.62
C TYR A 765 -27.80 -22.71 14.75
N LYS A 766 -27.26 -22.29 15.89
CA LYS A 766 -26.71 -20.98 16.17
C LYS A 766 -25.28 -21.17 16.62
N ASN A 767 -24.37 -20.36 16.06
CA ASN A 767 -22.97 -20.34 16.47
C ASN A 767 -22.53 -18.93 16.85
N TYR A 768 -21.78 -18.80 17.93
CA TYR A 768 -21.06 -17.58 18.33
C TYR A 768 -19.58 -17.89 18.37
N THR A 769 -18.77 -17.07 17.71
CA THR A 769 -17.31 -17.16 17.76
C THR A 769 -16.73 -15.81 18.15
N GLU A 770 -15.80 -15.82 19.10
CA GLU A 770 -15.01 -14.65 19.50
C GLU A 770 -13.53 -15.02 19.49
N SER A 771 -12.69 -14.16 18.88
CA SER A 771 -11.24 -14.30 18.93
C SER A 771 -10.58 -12.94 19.11
N SER A 772 -9.46 -12.91 19.85
CA SER A 772 -8.66 -11.69 20.00
C SER A 772 -7.81 -11.46 18.75
N TRP A 773 -7.59 -10.19 18.42
CA TRP A 773 -6.68 -9.82 17.35
C TRP A 773 -5.23 -9.91 17.83
N ARG A 774 -4.43 -10.82 17.26
CA ARG A 774 -2.98 -10.96 17.54
C ARG A 774 -2.61 -10.91 19.03
N GLY A 775 -3.35 -11.59 19.86
CA GLY A 775 -3.09 -11.64 21.29
C GLY A 775 -3.52 -10.40 22.11
N GLY A 776 -4.26 -9.45 21.49
CA GLY A 776 -4.77 -8.27 22.19
C GLY A 776 -3.79 -7.09 22.19
N ARG A 777 -3.65 -6.43 23.38
CA ARG A 777 -2.76 -5.27 23.52
C ARG A 777 -1.30 -5.65 23.29
N SER A 778 -0.58 -4.82 22.51
CA SER A 778 0.84 -5.02 22.28
C SER A 778 1.65 -3.73 22.45
N PHE A 779 2.90 -3.89 22.92
CA PHE A 779 3.88 -2.83 23.09
C PHE A 779 5.01 -3.02 22.08
N ASN A 780 5.51 -1.95 21.51
CA ASN A 780 6.64 -2.00 20.58
C ASN A 780 7.56 -0.80 20.78
N LEU A 781 8.86 -1.06 20.88
CA LEU A 781 9.92 -0.08 20.91
C LEU A 781 10.76 -0.20 19.65
N SER A 782 10.81 0.84 18.82
CA SER A 782 11.54 0.87 17.57
C SER A 782 12.63 1.94 17.60
N LEU A 783 13.82 1.59 17.12
CA LEU A 783 14.94 2.49 16.94
C LEU A 783 15.35 2.48 15.45
N ILE A 784 15.36 3.66 14.81
CA ILE A 784 15.77 3.84 13.42
C ILE A 784 17.01 4.73 13.38
N TYR A 785 18.11 4.26 12.79
CA TYR A 785 19.30 5.04 12.49
C TYR A 785 19.39 5.32 11.00
N ARG A 786 19.64 6.59 10.62
CA ARG A 786 19.79 7.07 9.24
C ARG A 786 21.20 7.59 9.02
N PHE A 787 21.82 7.15 7.94
CA PHE A 787 23.13 7.65 7.54
C PHE A 787 23.05 8.25 6.13
N ASN A 788 23.63 9.43 5.98
CA ASN A 788 23.59 10.23 4.75
C ASN A 788 22.18 10.42 4.17
N GLN A 789 21.18 10.47 5.05
CA GLN A 789 19.80 10.81 4.74
C GLN A 789 19.37 11.92 5.69
N LYS A 790 18.80 12.99 5.15
CA LYS A 790 18.10 13.97 5.99
C LYS A 790 16.69 13.46 6.28
N LYS A 791 16.23 13.61 7.50
CA LYS A 791 14.79 13.50 7.79
C LYS A 791 14.12 14.55 6.91
N SER A 792 13.09 14.16 6.16
CA SER A 792 12.28 15.13 5.40
C SER A 792 11.82 16.24 6.33
N GLN A 793 12.47 17.40 6.27
CA GLN A 793 12.12 18.55 7.10
C GLN A 793 10.82 19.16 6.58
N THR A 794 9.94 19.42 7.52
CA THR A 794 8.69 20.15 7.32
C THR A 794 9.03 21.64 7.21
N ASN A 795 9.40 22.14 6.03
CA ASN A 795 9.51 23.57 5.81
C ASN A 795 8.22 24.08 5.19
N ASN A 796 7.44 24.81 6.00
CA ASN A 796 6.32 25.61 5.53
C ASN A 796 6.82 26.74 4.67
N ARG A 797 6.66 26.66 3.37
CA ARG A 797 6.47 27.79 2.49
C ARG A 797 5.38 27.43 1.49
N SER A 798 4.21 28.04 1.68
CA SER A 798 3.23 28.21 0.64
C SER A 798 3.84 29.08 -0.47
N ASN A 799 4.36 28.45 -1.52
CA ASN A 799 4.50 29.09 -2.81
C ASN A 799 3.75 28.23 -3.81
N TYR A 800 2.65 28.78 -4.21
CA TYR A 800 1.89 28.43 -5.38
C TYR A 800 2.72 28.80 -6.58
N GLU A 801 3.36 27.80 -7.18
CA GLU A 801 3.83 27.80 -8.57
C GLU A 801 4.51 26.44 -8.78
N ASP A 802 3.78 25.50 -9.28
CA ASP A 802 4.18 24.52 -10.32
C ASP A 802 3.08 23.47 -10.49
N TYR A 803 2.10 23.78 -11.30
CA TYR A 803 1.22 22.81 -11.95
C TYR A 803 1.61 22.72 -13.44
N GLY A 804 2.86 22.44 -13.70
CA GLY A 804 3.38 22.19 -15.03
C GLY A 804 4.31 20.99 -15.03
N GLY A 805 3.82 19.81 -15.44
CA GLY A 805 4.69 18.79 -15.99
C GLY A 805 5.07 17.58 -15.14
N GLU A 806 4.18 17.04 -14.31
CA GLU A 806 4.24 15.60 -14.07
C GLU A 806 3.04 14.98 -14.80
N GLY A 807 3.34 14.38 -15.95
CA GLY A 807 2.37 13.69 -16.77
C GLY A 807 1.56 12.66 -15.99
N PHE A 808 0.37 12.32 -16.46
CA PHE A 808 -0.53 11.28 -15.96
C PHE A 808 0.17 9.90 -15.88
N GLY A 809 1.29 9.79 -15.17
CA GLY A 809 2.09 8.59 -15.12
C GLY A 809 2.76 8.44 -13.77
N GLY A 810 2.23 7.52 -12.99
CA GLY A 810 2.88 7.00 -11.81
C GLY A 810 2.39 5.61 -11.53
#